data_6df9ea14e9407f7e558583e22691cf1d
#
_entry.id   6df9ea14e9407f7e558583e22691cf1d
#
_cell.length_a   1.000
_cell.length_b   1.000
_cell.length_c   1.000
_cell.angle_alpha   90.00
_cell.angle_beta   90.00
_cell.angle_gamma   90.00
#
_symmetry.space_group_name_H-M   'P 1'
#
loop_
_entity.id
_entity.type
_entity.pdbx_description
1 polymer ?
#
loop_
_entity_poly.entity_id
_entity_poly.type
_entity_poly.pdbx_seq_one_letter_code
_entity_poly.pdbx_strand_id
1 'polypeptide(L)'
;MKEGLKSSLLNKVKVTDKFWQGYQELVMNTVIPYQEKILNDEIPGVEKSHALANFRIAAGLEEGEFYGMVFQDSDVAKWLEGVAYALEVRPDAELEERADKVIEIIEKAQQDDGYLNTFFTIKEPEHRWQNLQECHELYCAGHMMEAAAAYYEVTGKDRLLHVMERMAEHIGKRFGTEEGKEPGIPGHQEIELGLLRLYEVTGKENYKDLARYFIEQRGKDPDYFVKERKKRGWVHFDMDVHNREYNQAHATVYEQKEAVGHSVRAVYMYTAMAELASLYKDEKLYQACCDLWENMTQKRMYITGGIGSTVDGEAFTIDYDLPNDTVYAETCASIGLVFFARKMLDNVMDGRYADVMERALYNGIISGMQLDGKRFFYVNPLETEPGVSGKLYGYKHVLPERPGWYTCACCPPNVVRLLMSLGKYLWSETEEGVYSHIPAGTEAHFDKMDVTVESNYPWDGRVTYHITGKTEEETILGIHIPSWVRPGSVQVRINGKEKNITADVEKGYLILKRVWKNDEVELAFPMKIRKIYANLKVREDAGCVAFMRGPIVYCFEGVDNPGLLQSYHIFEDAKMEEEVCKEGLLEGCVLLKIKARKLETVGDSLYSDIAPVRTLTTLTAVPYYTWGNRGENQMRVWMRGE
;
A
#
# COMPACT_ATOMS: atom_id res chain seq x y z
N MET A 1 8.88 -0.48 28.07
CA MET A 1 9.64 -0.94 26.92
C MET A 1 11.12 -0.76 27.23
N LYS A 2 11.94 -1.79 27.08
CA LYS A 2 13.39 -1.61 27.10
C LYS A 2 13.78 -0.85 25.85
N GLU A 3 14.62 0.17 26.01
CA GLU A 3 15.32 0.86 24.95
C GLU A 3 16.26 -0.13 24.28
N GLY A 4 15.84 -0.68 23.16
CA GLY A 4 16.65 -1.45 22.25
C GLY A 4 16.03 -1.31 20.89
N LEU A 5 16.81 -0.90 19.90
CA LEU A 5 16.45 -1.02 18.49
C LEU A 5 15.81 -2.39 18.30
N LYS A 6 14.50 -2.41 17.96
CA LYS A 6 13.84 -3.67 17.61
C LYS A 6 14.59 -4.21 16.41
N SER A 7 15.13 -5.41 16.52
CA SER A 7 15.67 -6.14 15.37
C SER A 7 14.62 -6.12 14.26
N SER A 8 15.02 -5.71 13.08
CA SER A 8 14.12 -5.70 11.91
C SER A 8 13.54 -7.10 11.71
N LEU A 9 12.24 -7.19 11.40
CA LEU A 9 11.62 -8.47 11.03
C LEU A 9 12.02 -8.91 9.61
N LEU A 10 12.69 -8.05 8.85
CA LEU A 10 13.06 -8.31 7.47
C LEU A 10 13.92 -9.58 7.34
N ASN A 11 14.95 -9.70 8.15
CA ASN A 11 15.85 -10.86 8.16
C ASN A 11 15.37 -12.03 9.02
N LYS A 12 14.27 -11.86 9.76
CA LYS A 12 13.69 -12.90 10.61
C LYS A 12 12.59 -13.72 9.92
N VAL A 13 11.96 -13.18 8.88
CA VAL A 13 10.77 -13.77 8.25
C VAL A 13 10.97 -13.94 6.76
N LYS A 14 11.03 -15.19 6.30
CA LYS A 14 11.09 -15.57 4.89
C LYS A 14 9.73 -16.09 4.43
N VAL A 15 9.23 -15.57 3.32
CA VAL A 15 7.99 -16.05 2.69
C VAL A 15 8.25 -17.34 1.92
N THR A 16 7.39 -18.34 2.09
CA THR A 16 7.56 -19.69 1.50
C THR A 16 6.31 -20.22 0.79
N ASP A 17 5.14 -19.56 0.91
CA ASP A 17 3.95 -19.98 0.17
C ASP A 17 4.03 -19.64 -1.32
N LYS A 18 3.30 -20.42 -2.13
CA LYS A 18 3.32 -20.28 -3.60
C LYS A 18 2.76 -18.95 -4.08
N PHE A 19 1.83 -18.35 -3.34
CA PHE A 19 1.16 -17.13 -3.77
C PHE A 19 2.12 -15.92 -3.67
N TRP A 20 2.60 -15.63 -2.47
CA TRP A 20 3.47 -14.47 -2.25
C TRP A 20 4.88 -14.67 -2.78
N GLN A 21 5.43 -15.90 -2.67
CA GLN A 21 6.73 -16.23 -3.27
C GLN A 21 6.70 -16.03 -4.78
N GLY A 22 5.59 -16.42 -5.45
CA GLY A 22 5.41 -16.17 -6.88
C GLY A 22 5.47 -14.68 -7.24
N TYR A 23 4.87 -13.81 -6.44
CA TYR A 23 4.99 -12.36 -6.61
C TYR A 23 6.41 -11.85 -6.34
N GLN A 24 7.10 -12.34 -5.31
CA GLN A 24 8.49 -11.97 -5.05
C GLN A 24 9.42 -12.39 -6.19
N GLU A 25 9.25 -13.60 -6.73
CA GLU A 25 10.01 -14.07 -7.90
C GLU A 25 9.73 -13.22 -9.14
N LEU A 26 8.46 -12.87 -9.40
CA LEU A 26 8.08 -11.97 -10.48
C LEU A 26 8.75 -10.59 -10.33
N VAL A 27 8.75 -10.06 -9.12
CA VAL A 27 9.39 -8.76 -8.82
C VAL A 27 10.90 -8.83 -9.07
N MET A 28 11.59 -9.82 -8.51
CA MET A 28 13.04 -9.97 -8.67
C MET A 28 13.47 -10.24 -10.11
N ASN A 29 12.75 -11.14 -10.80
CA ASN A 29 13.18 -11.60 -12.13
C ASN A 29 12.68 -10.70 -13.27
N THR A 30 11.64 -9.91 -13.06
CA THR A 30 11.00 -9.13 -14.13
C THR A 30 10.84 -7.66 -13.77
N VAL A 31 10.21 -7.34 -12.63
CA VAL A 31 9.81 -5.95 -12.34
C VAL A 31 11.01 -5.05 -12.06
N ILE A 32 11.93 -5.47 -11.18
CA ILE A 32 13.14 -4.70 -10.86
C ILE A 32 14.01 -4.46 -12.11
N PRO A 33 14.33 -5.49 -12.93
CA PRO A 33 15.08 -5.26 -14.18
C PRO A 33 14.33 -4.40 -15.19
N TYR A 34 13.00 -4.51 -15.27
CA TYR A 34 12.18 -3.68 -16.13
C TYR A 34 12.22 -2.21 -15.69
N GLN A 35 12.05 -1.94 -14.41
CA GLN A 35 12.09 -0.58 -13.87
C GLN A 35 13.49 0.04 -14.00
N GLU A 36 14.57 -0.71 -13.79
CA GLU A 36 15.94 -0.22 -14.04
C GLU A 36 16.11 0.30 -15.47
N LYS A 37 15.61 -0.46 -16.46
CA LYS A 37 15.62 -0.04 -17.87
C LYS A 37 14.75 1.19 -18.13
N ILE A 38 13.61 1.31 -17.46
CA ILE A 38 12.75 2.50 -17.52
C ILE A 38 13.49 3.72 -16.97
N LEU A 39 14.11 3.60 -15.79
CA LEU A 39 14.87 4.69 -15.16
C LEU A 39 16.06 5.17 -16.02
N ASN A 40 16.57 4.31 -16.91
CA ASN A 40 17.60 4.60 -17.91
C ASN A 40 17.05 4.95 -19.31
N ASP A 41 15.72 5.07 -19.49
CA ASP A 41 15.06 5.34 -20.78
C ASP A 41 15.29 4.30 -21.88
N GLU A 42 15.56 3.04 -21.49
CA GLU A 42 15.93 1.96 -22.43
C GLU A 42 14.73 1.20 -23.00
N ILE A 43 13.50 1.45 -22.53
CA ILE A 43 12.30 0.73 -23.01
C ILE A 43 11.60 1.55 -24.12
N PRO A 44 11.55 1.06 -25.37
CA PRO A 44 10.87 1.75 -26.45
C PRO A 44 9.34 1.76 -26.26
N GLY A 45 8.69 2.85 -26.66
CA GLY A 45 7.23 2.94 -26.72
C GLY A 45 6.52 3.14 -25.40
N VAL A 46 7.26 3.41 -24.32
CA VAL A 46 6.72 3.83 -23.02
C VAL A 46 7.16 5.26 -22.71
N GLU A 47 6.48 5.89 -21.74
CA GLU A 47 6.87 7.21 -21.24
C GLU A 47 8.29 7.16 -20.68
N LYS A 48 9.10 8.18 -20.97
CA LYS A 48 10.48 8.28 -20.49
C LYS A 48 10.51 8.77 -19.04
N SER A 49 11.36 8.17 -18.24
CA SER A 49 11.58 8.56 -16.84
C SER A 49 12.62 9.66 -16.69
N HIS A 50 13.74 9.56 -17.39
CA HIS A 50 14.93 10.42 -17.24
C HIS A 50 15.51 10.49 -15.82
N ALA A 51 15.02 9.71 -14.90
CA ALA A 51 15.37 9.85 -13.49
C ALA A 51 16.88 9.65 -13.23
N LEU A 52 17.50 8.62 -13.80
CA LEU A 52 18.95 8.41 -13.67
C LEU A 52 19.76 9.41 -14.49
N ALA A 53 19.27 9.87 -15.65
CA ALA A 53 19.91 10.94 -16.41
C ALA A 53 19.96 12.24 -15.59
N ASN A 54 18.87 12.62 -14.93
CA ASN A 54 18.84 13.79 -14.05
C ASN A 54 19.92 13.70 -12.95
N PHE A 55 20.10 12.54 -12.31
CA PHE A 55 21.17 12.35 -11.32
C PHE A 55 22.56 12.46 -11.95
N ARG A 56 22.81 11.92 -13.16
CA ARG A 56 24.11 12.06 -13.86
C ARG A 56 24.41 13.51 -14.23
N ILE A 57 23.39 14.27 -14.66
CA ILE A 57 23.53 15.70 -14.96
C ILE A 57 23.83 16.48 -13.67
N ALA A 58 23.07 16.26 -12.59
CA ALA A 58 23.31 16.91 -11.29
C ALA A 58 24.70 16.60 -10.71
N ALA A 59 25.23 15.41 -11.00
CA ALA A 59 26.58 14.98 -10.62
C ALA A 59 27.69 15.54 -11.55
N GLY A 60 27.36 16.26 -12.61
CA GLY A 60 28.33 16.75 -13.61
C GLY A 60 28.96 15.63 -14.46
N LEU A 61 28.34 14.45 -14.53
CA LEU A 61 28.81 13.30 -15.33
C LEU A 61 28.23 13.30 -16.75
N GLU A 62 27.17 14.08 -16.98
CA GLU A 62 26.47 14.22 -18.24
C GLU A 62 26.05 15.67 -18.42
N GLU A 63 26.06 16.17 -19.64
CA GLU A 63 25.52 17.50 -20.00
C GLU A 63 24.06 17.35 -20.43
N GLY A 64 23.16 18.23 -19.98
CA GLY A 64 21.76 18.18 -20.34
C GLY A 64 20.88 19.11 -19.49
N GLU A 65 19.58 19.02 -19.70
CA GLU A 65 18.56 19.73 -18.95
C GLU A 65 17.75 18.75 -18.12
N PHE A 66 17.14 19.23 -17.03
CA PHE A 66 16.22 18.43 -16.23
C PHE A 66 14.97 18.06 -17.05
N TYR A 67 14.54 16.80 -16.95
CA TYR A 67 13.31 16.31 -17.57
C TYR A 67 12.44 15.56 -16.54
N GLY A 68 11.14 15.66 -16.71
CA GLY A 68 10.14 14.94 -15.90
C GLY A 68 9.52 15.81 -14.80
N MET A 69 8.96 15.13 -13.82
CA MET A 69 8.30 15.78 -12.69
C MET A 69 9.32 16.23 -11.64
N VAL A 70 9.03 17.33 -10.94
CA VAL A 70 9.90 17.92 -9.91
C VAL A 70 10.26 16.93 -8.78
N PHE A 71 9.52 15.84 -8.65
CA PHE A 71 9.73 14.75 -7.68
C PHE A 71 10.31 13.47 -8.29
N GLN A 72 10.87 13.52 -9.49
CA GLN A 72 11.38 12.36 -10.22
C GLN A 72 12.45 11.57 -9.46
N ASP A 73 13.21 12.22 -8.58
CA ASP A 73 14.22 11.58 -7.72
C ASP A 73 13.65 10.44 -6.87
N SER A 74 12.38 10.53 -6.50
CA SER A 74 11.70 9.52 -5.68
C SER A 74 11.54 8.17 -6.37
N ASP A 75 11.55 8.13 -7.71
CA ASP A 75 11.45 6.87 -8.48
C ASP A 75 12.73 6.05 -8.31
N VAL A 76 13.91 6.70 -8.36
CA VAL A 76 15.20 6.04 -8.09
C VAL A 76 15.29 5.60 -6.64
N ALA A 77 14.84 6.44 -5.70
CA ALA A 77 14.83 6.12 -4.28
C ALA A 77 14.03 4.85 -3.98
N LYS A 78 12.77 4.78 -4.43
CA LYS A 78 11.91 3.61 -4.21
C LYS A 78 12.42 2.35 -4.92
N TRP A 79 13.03 2.51 -6.11
CA TRP A 79 13.68 1.40 -6.80
C TRP A 79 14.85 0.85 -5.97
N LEU A 80 15.73 1.72 -5.43
CA LEU A 80 16.85 1.31 -4.56
C LEU A 80 16.36 0.62 -3.28
N GLU A 81 15.30 1.14 -2.66
CA GLU A 81 14.69 0.49 -1.49
C GLU A 81 14.16 -0.90 -1.84
N GLY A 82 13.47 -1.03 -2.98
CA GLY A 82 12.99 -2.31 -3.48
C GLY A 82 14.13 -3.29 -3.79
N VAL A 83 15.24 -2.81 -4.37
CA VAL A 83 16.46 -3.59 -4.60
C VAL A 83 17.07 -4.06 -3.29
N ALA A 84 17.18 -3.19 -2.29
CA ALA A 84 17.70 -3.56 -0.98
C ALA A 84 16.91 -4.74 -0.38
N TYR A 85 15.59 -4.65 -0.36
CA TYR A 85 14.74 -5.74 0.14
C TYR A 85 14.79 -7.00 -0.74
N ALA A 86 15.00 -6.86 -2.06
CA ALA A 86 15.20 -8.01 -2.95
C ALA A 86 16.50 -8.76 -2.63
N LEU A 87 17.58 -8.05 -2.31
CA LEU A 87 18.86 -8.63 -1.90
C LEU A 87 18.75 -9.42 -0.58
N GLU A 88 17.87 -9.00 0.34
CA GLU A 88 17.57 -9.78 1.56
C GLU A 88 16.83 -11.08 1.23
N VAL A 89 15.82 -11.01 0.35
CA VAL A 89 15.05 -12.21 -0.06
C VAL A 89 15.95 -13.21 -0.80
N ARG A 90 16.79 -12.71 -1.70
CA ARG A 90 17.73 -13.52 -2.49
C ARG A 90 18.98 -12.70 -2.84
N PRO A 91 20.14 -13.00 -2.23
CA PRO A 91 21.40 -12.35 -2.56
C PRO A 91 21.72 -12.44 -4.06
N ASP A 92 22.08 -11.32 -4.67
CA ASP A 92 22.42 -11.17 -6.09
C ASP A 92 23.55 -10.14 -6.24
N ALA A 93 24.78 -10.60 -6.43
CA ALA A 93 25.95 -9.75 -6.52
C ALA A 93 25.95 -8.79 -7.73
N GLU A 94 25.31 -9.19 -8.85
CA GLU A 94 25.21 -8.32 -10.04
C GLU A 94 24.20 -7.19 -9.82
N LEU A 95 23.07 -7.48 -9.17
CA LEU A 95 22.09 -6.49 -8.78
C LEU A 95 22.66 -5.51 -7.75
N GLU A 96 23.38 -6.02 -6.76
CA GLU A 96 24.06 -5.20 -5.75
C GLU A 96 25.10 -4.26 -6.38
N GLU A 97 25.93 -4.75 -7.33
CA GLU A 97 26.90 -3.91 -8.04
C GLU A 97 26.21 -2.80 -8.88
N ARG A 98 25.07 -3.09 -9.50
CA ARG A 98 24.29 -2.07 -10.23
C ARG A 98 23.73 -1.01 -9.29
N ALA A 99 23.19 -1.42 -8.13
CA ALA A 99 22.73 -0.48 -7.11
C ALA A 99 23.87 0.39 -6.57
N ASP A 100 25.05 -0.19 -6.30
CA ASP A 100 26.25 0.57 -5.88
C ASP A 100 26.63 1.66 -6.90
N LYS A 101 26.56 1.36 -8.20
CA LYS A 101 26.82 2.36 -9.27
C LYS A 101 25.81 3.51 -9.24
N VAL A 102 24.54 3.22 -9.01
CA VAL A 102 23.50 4.26 -8.84
C VAL A 102 23.79 5.10 -7.60
N ILE A 103 24.16 4.47 -6.49
CA ILE A 103 24.51 5.17 -5.24
C ILE A 103 25.73 6.07 -5.42
N GLU A 104 26.75 5.65 -6.20
CA GLU A 104 27.89 6.51 -6.54
C GLU A 104 27.49 7.77 -7.33
N ILE A 105 26.52 7.66 -8.23
CA ILE A 105 26.00 8.81 -8.98
C ILE A 105 25.26 9.76 -8.03
N ILE A 106 24.42 9.22 -7.12
CA ILE A 106 23.66 10.01 -6.13
C ILE A 106 24.65 10.75 -5.20
N GLU A 107 25.69 10.09 -4.70
CA GLU A 107 26.70 10.70 -3.85
C GLU A 107 27.36 11.89 -4.55
N LYS A 108 27.72 11.76 -5.84
CA LYS A 108 28.31 12.84 -6.65
C LYS A 108 27.35 13.98 -6.94
N ALA A 109 26.04 13.73 -6.98
CA ALA A 109 25.00 14.74 -7.18
C ALA A 109 24.76 15.59 -5.93
N GLN A 110 25.14 15.10 -4.75
CA GLN A 110 24.96 15.84 -3.50
C GLN A 110 25.84 17.08 -3.45
N GLN A 111 25.25 18.20 -3.08
CA GLN A 111 25.95 19.49 -2.99
C GLN A 111 26.81 19.56 -1.70
N ASP A 112 27.78 20.48 -1.66
CA ASP A 112 28.73 20.65 -0.54
C ASP A 112 28.05 20.90 0.80
N ASP A 113 26.90 21.59 0.80
CA ASP A 113 26.08 21.87 1.97
C ASP A 113 25.22 20.69 2.45
N GLY A 114 25.28 19.56 1.76
CA GLY A 114 24.51 18.34 2.03
C GLY A 114 23.17 18.27 1.29
N TYR A 115 22.79 19.29 0.53
CA TYR A 115 21.54 19.31 -0.23
C TYR A 115 21.55 18.29 -1.38
N LEU A 116 20.43 17.60 -1.59
CA LEU A 116 20.24 16.63 -2.67
C LEU A 116 18.84 16.76 -3.26
N ASN A 117 18.75 17.24 -4.48
CA ASN A 117 17.55 17.25 -5.32
C ASN A 117 17.95 17.62 -6.75
N THR A 118 17.62 16.82 -7.75
CA THR A 118 18.10 17.02 -9.11
C THR A 118 17.44 18.21 -9.78
N PHE A 119 16.12 18.42 -9.60
CA PHE A 119 15.41 19.54 -10.21
C PHE A 119 16.02 20.90 -9.82
N PHE A 120 16.17 21.15 -8.53
CA PHE A 120 16.70 22.42 -8.05
C PHE A 120 18.22 22.54 -8.25
N THR A 121 18.95 21.44 -8.36
CA THR A 121 20.39 21.51 -8.68
C THR A 121 20.62 21.88 -10.14
N ILE A 122 19.80 21.34 -11.06
CA ILE A 122 20.00 21.52 -12.52
C ILE A 122 19.31 22.80 -13.01
N LYS A 123 18.06 23.04 -12.60
CA LYS A 123 17.17 23.99 -13.28
C LYS A 123 16.93 25.29 -12.50
N GLU A 124 16.69 25.20 -11.19
CA GLU A 124 16.23 26.34 -10.39
C GLU A 124 16.93 26.42 -9.02
N PRO A 125 18.28 26.49 -8.97
CA PRO A 125 19.02 26.42 -7.71
C PRO A 125 18.69 27.59 -6.73
N GLU A 126 18.28 28.74 -7.25
CA GLU A 126 17.85 29.89 -6.46
C GLU A 126 16.49 29.71 -5.78
N HIS A 127 15.69 28.74 -6.20
CA HIS A 127 14.35 28.49 -5.67
C HIS A 127 14.29 27.37 -4.61
N ARG A 128 15.42 26.79 -4.19
CA ARG A 128 15.48 25.77 -3.15
C ARG A 128 14.69 26.16 -1.91
N TRP A 129 13.86 25.24 -1.43
CA TRP A 129 13.05 25.38 -0.19
C TRP A 129 12.02 26.51 -0.20
N GLN A 130 11.73 27.13 -1.34
CA GLN A 130 10.77 28.24 -1.40
C GLN A 130 9.33 27.77 -1.60
N ASN A 131 9.11 26.58 -2.17
CA ASN A 131 7.81 26.06 -2.52
C ASN A 131 7.62 24.62 -1.98
N LEU A 132 7.45 24.53 -0.66
CA LEU A 132 7.26 23.23 -0.01
C LEU A 132 5.92 22.58 -0.36
N GLN A 133 4.89 23.40 -0.68
CA GLN A 133 3.58 22.90 -1.08
C GLN A 133 3.63 22.03 -2.32
N GLU A 134 4.34 22.47 -3.37
CA GLU A 134 4.25 21.90 -4.71
C GLU A 134 5.48 21.10 -5.12
N CYS A 135 6.70 21.48 -4.67
CA CYS A 135 7.95 21.03 -5.27
C CYS A 135 8.61 19.81 -4.62
N HIS A 136 8.01 19.21 -3.64
CA HIS A 136 8.32 17.86 -3.13
C HIS A 136 9.79 17.61 -2.70
N GLU A 137 10.57 18.65 -2.34
CA GLU A 137 11.97 18.46 -1.90
C GLU A 137 12.07 17.55 -0.68
N LEU A 138 11.22 17.79 0.34
CA LEU A 138 11.16 16.95 1.55
C LEU A 138 10.64 15.54 1.25
N TYR A 139 9.73 15.36 0.29
CA TYR A 139 9.24 14.06 -0.15
C TYR A 139 10.34 13.23 -0.80
N CYS A 140 11.11 13.81 -1.72
CA CYS A 140 12.23 13.13 -2.37
C CYS A 140 13.32 12.75 -1.35
N ALA A 141 13.62 13.67 -0.41
CA ALA A 141 14.56 13.38 0.68
C ALA A 141 14.09 12.24 1.57
N GLY A 142 12.80 12.20 1.93
CA GLY A 142 12.19 11.13 2.73
C GLY A 142 12.37 9.75 2.09
N HIS A 143 11.95 9.61 0.83
CA HIS A 143 12.13 8.34 0.11
C HIS A 143 13.59 7.92 -0.04
N MET A 144 14.50 8.86 -0.27
CA MET A 144 15.92 8.52 -0.35
C MET A 144 16.50 8.11 1.02
N MET A 145 15.97 8.67 2.12
CA MET A 145 16.31 8.23 3.49
C MET A 145 15.81 6.81 3.77
N GLU A 146 14.59 6.45 3.35
CA GLU A 146 14.08 5.09 3.45
C GLU A 146 14.95 4.10 2.66
N ALA A 147 15.32 4.46 1.41
CA ALA A 147 16.23 3.67 0.60
C ALA A 147 17.61 3.49 1.25
N ALA A 148 18.15 4.57 1.82
CA ALA A 148 19.45 4.54 2.49
C ALA A 148 19.44 3.63 3.72
N ALA A 149 18.40 3.73 4.54
CA ALA A 149 18.21 2.87 5.71
C ALA A 149 18.07 1.39 5.31
N ALA A 150 17.24 1.10 4.29
CA ALA A 150 17.03 -0.25 3.79
C ALA A 150 18.33 -0.87 3.22
N TYR A 151 19.06 -0.10 2.42
CA TYR A 151 20.29 -0.58 1.81
C TYR A 151 21.37 -0.87 2.85
N TYR A 152 21.52 0.01 3.85
CA TYR A 152 22.41 -0.20 4.98
C TYR A 152 22.02 -1.41 5.83
N GLU A 153 20.72 -1.55 6.15
CA GLU A 153 20.19 -2.65 6.96
C GLU A 153 20.49 -4.02 6.33
N VAL A 154 20.40 -4.13 5.00
CA VAL A 154 20.57 -5.39 4.27
C VAL A 154 22.03 -5.67 3.93
N THR A 155 22.76 -4.68 3.43
CA THR A 155 24.13 -4.89 2.88
C THR A 155 25.25 -4.52 3.84
N GLY A 156 24.95 -3.73 4.88
CA GLY A 156 25.94 -3.12 5.76
C GLY A 156 26.75 -1.99 5.11
N LYS A 157 26.46 -1.62 3.84
CA LYS A 157 27.16 -0.53 3.13
C LYS A 157 26.54 0.81 3.50
N ASP A 158 27.35 1.73 3.99
CA ASP A 158 26.92 2.99 4.61
C ASP A 158 27.02 4.24 3.71
N ARG A 159 27.46 4.08 2.45
CA ARG A 159 27.66 5.22 1.52
C ARG A 159 26.40 6.06 1.35
N LEU A 160 25.27 5.45 0.98
CA LEU A 160 24.01 6.15 0.81
C LEU A 160 23.46 6.68 2.15
N LEU A 161 23.69 5.93 3.25
CA LEU A 161 23.33 6.36 4.60
C LEU A 161 24.02 7.68 4.94
N HIS A 162 25.34 7.80 4.72
CA HIS A 162 26.08 9.03 4.97
C HIS A 162 25.61 10.20 4.09
N VAL A 163 25.26 9.95 2.83
CA VAL A 163 24.65 10.97 1.96
C VAL A 163 23.37 11.49 2.58
N MET A 164 22.49 10.61 3.07
CA MET A 164 21.20 11.02 3.61
C MET A 164 21.29 11.55 5.05
N GLU A 165 22.27 11.15 5.84
CA GLU A 165 22.58 11.81 7.11
C GLU A 165 22.97 13.28 6.90
N ARG A 166 23.82 13.59 5.90
CA ARG A 166 24.17 14.97 5.54
C ARG A 166 22.94 15.76 5.09
N MET A 167 22.04 15.15 4.29
CA MET A 167 20.78 15.79 3.89
C MET A 167 19.85 16.03 5.08
N ALA A 168 19.73 15.08 6.00
CA ALA A 168 18.93 15.24 7.22
C ALA A 168 19.49 16.35 8.14
N GLU A 169 20.82 16.46 8.26
CA GLU A 169 21.47 17.57 8.98
C GLU A 169 21.22 18.93 8.31
N HIS A 170 21.27 18.98 6.96
CA HIS A 170 20.96 20.18 6.19
C HIS A 170 19.50 20.62 6.46
N ILE A 171 18.54 19.69 6.40
CA ILE A 171 17.12 19.93 6.70
C ILE A 171 16.96 20.41 8.15
N GLY A 172 17.60 19.75 9.11
CA GLY A 172 17.51 20.09 10.53
C GLY A 172 18.13 21.45 10.91
N LYS A 173 19.13 21.93 10.13
CA LYS A 173 19.66 23.30 10.28
C LYS A 173 18.67 24.35 9.78
N ARG A 174 17.85 24.02 8.78
CA ARG A 174 16.92 24.95 8.16
C ARG A 174 15.57 25.02 8.85
N PHE A 175 14.97 23.86 9.17
CA PHE A 175 13.61 23.78 9.69
C PHE A 175 13.58 23.53 11.21
N GLY A 176 12.67 24.21 11.90
CA GLY A 176 12.49 24.10 13.34
C GLY A 176 11.74 25.27 13.92
N THR A 177 11.61 25.29 15.23
CA THR A 177 10.97 26.39 16.00
C THR A 177 11.98 27.32 16.65
N GLU A 178 13.28 26.99 16.59
CA GLU A 178 14.35 27.75 17.18
C GLU A 178 14.65 29.04 16.39
N GLU A 179 15.26 30.02 17.04
CA GLU A 179 15.64 31.26 16.39
C GLU A 179 16.56 31.03 15.19
N GLY A 180 16.21 31.61 14.06
CA GLY A 180 16.95 31.47 12.79
C GLY A 180 16.51 30.33 11.91
N LYS A 181 15.59 29.46 12.36
CA LYS A 181 15.00 28.40 11.54
C LYS A 181 13.63 28.80 10.98
N GLU A 182 13.23 28.12 9.91
CA GLU A 182 11.92 28.32 9.28
C GLU A 182 10.91 27.29 9.82
N PRO A 183 9.67 27.69 10.19
CA PRO A 183 8.64 26.78 10.68
C PRO A 183 7.94 26.06 9.51
N GLY A 184 8.71 25.48 8.59
CA GLY A 184 8.22 24.82 7.38
C GLY A 184 7.56 23.49 7.65
N ILE A 185 6.63 23.12 6.78
CA ILE A 185 5.99 21.80 6.73
C ILE A 185 6.01 21.26 5.30
N PRO A 186 6.17 19.94 5.07
CA PRO A 186 6.14 19.38 3.73
C PRO A 186 4.75 19.51 3.09
N GLY A 187 4.68 19.80 1.80
CA GLY A 187 3.43 19.74 1.04
C GLY A 187 2.96 18.31 0.88
N HIS A 188 3.87 17.38 0.59
CA HIS A 188 3.64 15.95 0.62
C HIS A 188 4.43 15.32 1.77
N GLN A 189 3.73 14.67 2.68
CA GLN A 189 4.31 13.96 3.81
C GLN A 189 5.06 12.72 3.32
N GLU A 190 6.27 12.55 3.79
CA GLU A 190 7.17 11.42 3.57
C GLU A 190 8.47 11.59 4.37
N ILE A 191 8.92 12.84 4.54
CA ILE A 191 10.15 13.13 5.28
C ILE A 191 10.11 12.58 6.70
N GLU A 192 8.93 12.56 7.28
CA GLU A 192 8.71 12.05 8.63
C GLU A 192 9.03 10.55 8.71
N LEU A 193 8.63 9.78 7.68
CA LEU A 193 8.92 8.35 7.56
C LEU A 193 10.41 8.10 7.34
N GLY A 194 11.00 8.83 6.39
CA GLY A 194 12.43 8.72 6.10
C GLY A 194 13.31 9.03 7.32
N LEU A 195 12.98 10.07 8.09
CA LEU A 195 13.70 10.42 9.32
C LEU A 195 13.54 9.35 10.40
N LEU A 196 12.35 8.75 10.55
CA LEU A 196 12.13 7.64 11.48
C LEU A 196 12.91 6.40 11.07
N ARG A 197 13.03 6.11 9.78
CA ARG A 197 13.88 5.04 9.28
C ARG A 197 15.37 5.29 9.55
N LEU A 198 15.85 6.53 9.37
CA LEU A 198 17.23 6.90 9.78
C LEU A 198 17.42 6.70 11.29
N TYR A 199 16.44 7.10 12.11
CA TYR A 199 16.50 6.84 13.55
C TYR A 199 16.58 5.35 13.87
N GLU A 200 15.77 4.51 13.23
CA GLU A 200 15.77 3.05 13.45
C GLU A 200 17.16 2.41 13.21
N VAL A 201 17.89 2.83 12.17
CA VAL A 201 19.18 2.20 11.81
C VAL A 201 20.40 2.86 12.48
N THR A 202 20.29 4.14 12.91
CA THR A 202 21.42 4.90 13.48
C THR A 202 21.32 5.09 14.99
N GLY A 203 20.11 5.04 15.57
CA GLY A 203 19.85 5.39 16.96
C GLY A 203 20.00 6.87 17.29
N LYS A 204 20.15 7.76 16.28
CA LYS A 204 20.36 9.20 16.49
C LYS A 204 19.04 9.91 16.77
N GLU A 205 18.82 10.32 18.01
CA GLU A 205 17.58 10.95 18.51
C GLU A 205 17.13 12.18 17.71
N ASN A 206 18.07 12.97 17.19
CA ASN A 206 17.76 14.18 16.41
C ASN A 206 16.90 13.90 15.16
N TYR A 207 16.97 12.73 14.57
CA TYR A 207 16.13 12.37 13.43
C TYR A 207 14.68 12.13 13.86
N LYS A 208 14.48 11.40 14.96
CA LYS A 208 13.16 11.18 15.55
C LYS A 208 12.53 12.52 15.99
N ASP A 209 13.32 13.40 16.62
CA ASP A 209 12.85 14.71 17.06
C ASP A 209 12.48 15.62 15.88
N LEU A 210 13.23 15.56 14.77
CA LEU A 210 12.91 16.31 13.56
C LEU A 210 11.64 15.77 12.88
N ALA A 211 11.43 14.45 12.85
CA ALA A 211 10.19 13.85 12.38
C ALA A 211 8.99 14.31 13.22
N ARG A 212 9.13 14.30 14.54
CA ARG A 212 8.13 14.83 15.48
C ARG A 212 7.82 16.29 15.22
N TYR A 213 8.85 17.10 14.98
CA TYR A 213 8.67 18.51 14.64
C TYR A 213 7.75 18.70 13.44
N PHE A 214 7.97 18.01 12.32
CA PHE A 214 7.13 18.15 11.13
C PHE A 214 5.69 17.73 11.38
N ILE A 215 5.45 16.65 12.13
CA ILE A 215 4.10 16.22 12.54
C ILE A 215 3.43 17.26 13.44
N GLU A 216 4.11 17.74 14.50
CA GLU A 216 3.51 18.68 15.45
C GLU A 216 3.38 20.10 14.91
N GLN A 217 4.19 20.50 13.93
CA GLN A 217 4.12 21.81 13.30
C GLN A 217 2.92 21.91 12.35
N ARG A 218 2.51 20.79 11.76
CA ARG A 218 1.39 20.73 10.82
C ARG A 218 0.09 21.19 11.48
N GLY A 219 -0.59 22.12 10.80
CA GLY A 219 -1.87 22.67 11.25
C GLY A 219 -1.80 23.69 12.37
N LYS A 220 -0.61 23.99 12.96
CA LYS A 220 -0.47 25.12 13.90
C LYS A 220 -0.74 26.45 13.21
N ASP A 221 -0.39 26.56 11.94
CA ASP A 221 -0.71 27.70 11.09
C ASP A 221 -1.44 27.17 9.84
N PRO A 222 -2.78 27.14 9.83
CA PRO A 222 -3.54 26.66 8.67
C PRO A 222 -3.31 27.48 7.39
N ASP A 223 -2.83 28.72 7.50
CA ASP A 223 -2.50 29.59 6.38
C ASP A 223 -1.02 29.53 5.95
N TYR A 224 -0.27 28.54 6.41
CA TYR A 224 1.15 28.41 6.11
C TYR A 224 1.41 28.47 4.60
N PHE A 225 0.74 27.68 3.78
CA PHE A 225 0.95 27.65 2.33
C PHE A 225 0.46 28.92 1.62
N VAL A 226 -0.55 29.62 2.15
CA VAL A 226 -0.97 30.95 1.66
C VAL A 226 0.16 31.98 1.87
N LYS A 227 0.78 31.97 3.05
CA LYS A 227 1.90 32.86 3.39
C LYS A 227 3.16 32.52 2.58
N GLU A 228 3.46 31.21 2.43
CA GLU A 228 4.57 30.73 1.61
C GLU A 228 4.41 31.21 0.16
N ARG A 229 3.25 30.98 -0.47
CA ARG A 229 2.98 31.42 -1.85
C ARG A 229 3.11 32.94 -2.02
N LYS A 230 2.62 33.71 -1.06
CA LYS A 230 2.78 35.16 -1.06
C LYS A 230 4.25 35.59 -0.96
N LYS A 231 5.06 34.87 -0.16
CA LYS A 231 6.48 35.15 0.03
C LYS A 231 7.29 34.82 -1.24
N ARG A 232 7.05 33.64 -1.86
CA ARG A 232 7.81 33.18 -3.04
C ARG A 232 7.43 33.92 -4.34
N GLY A 233 6.15 34.25 -4.52
CA GLY A 233 5.67 35.03 -5.68
C GLY A 233 5.61 34.25 -7.02
N TRP A 234 5.85 32.94 -7.03
CA TRP A 234 5.82 32.04 -8.18
C TRP A 234 5.10 30.73 -7.87
N VAL A 235 4.73 29.96 -8.89
CA VAL A 235 4.01 28.67 -8.78
C VAL A 235 4.68 27.63 -9.66
N HIS A 236 4.52 26.36 -9.32
CA HIS A 236 4.95 25.23 -10.14
C HIS A 236 3.76 24.49 -10.76
N PHE A 237 2.80 24.05 -9.94
CA PHE A 237 1.57 23.39 -10.37
C PHE A 237 0.30 24.24 -10.21
N ASP A 238 0.43 25.44 -9.62
CA ASP A 238 -0.69 26.34 -9.30
C ASP A 238 -1.77 25.69 -8.41
N MET A 239 -1.34 24.94 -7.41
CA MET A 239 -2.23 24.31 -6.43
C MET A 239 -3.03 25.35 -5.64
N ASP A 240 -4.29 25.03 -5.29
CA ASP A 240 -5.10 25.90 -4.44
C ASP A 240 -4.55 25.94 -3.01
N VAL A 241 -3.95 27.07 -2.64
CA VAL A 241 -3.39 27.31 -1.30
C VAL A 241 -4.46 27.48 -0.21
N HIS A 242 -5.72 27.72 -0.59
CA HIS A 242 -6.83 27.85 0.34
C HIS A 242 -7.50 26.52 0.69
N ASN A 243 -7.23 25.45 -0.09
CA ASN A 243 -7.63 24.10 0.25
C ASN A 243 -6.70 23.51 1.32
N ARG A 244 -6.93 23.92 2.59
CA ARG A 244 -6.10 23.51 3.73
C ARG A 244 -6.17 22.01 4.03
N GLU A 245 -7.28 21.36 3.68
CA GLU A 245 -7.50 19.92 3.86
C GLU A 245 -6.64 19.09 2.89
N TYR A 246 -6.34 19.62 1.70
CA TYR A 246 -5.57 18.93 0.68
C TYR A 246 -4.22 18.41 1.20
N ASN A 247 -3.52 19.22 2.01
CA ASN A 247 -2.25 18.87 2.64
C ASN A 247 -2.40 18.47 4.11
N GLN A 248 -3.61 18.20 4.61
CA GLN A 248 -3.92 17.93 6.02
C GLN A 248 -3.44 19.02 6.99
N ALA A 249 -3.42 20.29 6.54
CA ALA A 249 -2.94 21.44 7.31
C ALA A 249 -4.06 22.29 7.93
N HIS A 250 -5.32 21.84 7.84
CA HIS A 250 -6.52 22.55 8.30
C HIS A 250 -6.63 22.67 9.84
N ALA A 251 -6.05 21.72 10.56
CA ALA A 251 -6.02 21.64 12.02
C ALA A 251 -4.77 20.92 12.50
N THR A 252 -4.41 21.07 13.77
CA THR A 252 -3.33 20.29 14.36
C THR A 252 -3.63 18.79 14.29
N VAL A 253 -2.61 17.95 14.19
CA VAL A 253 -2.79 16.48 14.06
C VAL A 253 -3.58 15.87 15.23
N TYR A 254 -3.54 16.49 16.41
CA TYR A 254 -4.31 16.06 17.59
C TYR A 254 -5.81 16.36 17.50
N GLU A 255 -6.22 17.28 16.63
CA GLU A 255 -7.61 17.72 16.45
C GLU A 255 -8.27 17.11 15.23
N GLN A 256 -7.49 16.51 14.32
CA GLN A 256 -8.01 15.86 13.10
C GLN A 256 -8.75 14.57 13.45
N LYS A 257 -9.98 14.42 12.92
CA LYS A 257 -10.85 13.25 13.17
C LYS A 257 -11.38 12.61 11.90
N GLU A 258 -11.21 13.26 10.76
CA GLU A 258 -11.67 12.81 9.47
C GLU A 258 -10.50 12.71 8.49
N ALA A 259 -10.48 11.66 7.69
CA ALA A 259 -9.50 11.48 6.64
C ALA A 259 -9.86 12.37 5.46
N VAL A 260 -9.15 13.47 5.25
CA VAL A 260 -9.44 14.49 4.22
C VAL A 260 -8.24 14.72 3.31
N GLY A 261 -8.49 15.36 2.17
CA GLY A 261 -7.47 15.77 1.22
C GLY A 261 -6.84 14.59 0.47
N HIS A 262 -5.64 14.79 -0.02
CA HIS A 262 -4.93 13.78 -0.82
C HIS A 262 -4.66 12.52 -0.01
N SER A 263 -5.08 11.38 -0.54
CA SER A 263 -5.14 10.12 0.22
C SER A 263 -3.76 9.56 0.60
N VAL A 264 -2.76 9.65 -0.28
CA VAL A 264 -1.38 9.17 0.01
C VAL A 264 -0.72 10.05 1.07
N ARG A 265 -0.83 11.38 0.93
CA ARG A 265 -0.32 12.33 1.94
C ARG A 265 -0.89 12.04 3.33
N ALA A 266 -2.19 11.77 3.40
CA ALA A 266 -2.89 11.42 4.63
C ALA A 266 -2.33 10.16 5.28
N VAL A 267 -2.29 9.03 4.55
CA VAL A 267 -1.85 7.75 5.14
C VAL A 267 -0.36 7.72 5.47
N TYR A 268 0.49 8.46 4.75
CA TYR A 268 1.90 8.61 5.10
C TYR A 268 2.05 9.41 6.40
N MET A 269 1.33 10.53 6.54
CA MET A 269 1.26 11.28 7.79
C MET A 269 0.76 10.40 8.95
N TYR A 270 -0.34 9.68 8.76
CA TYR A 270 -0.92 8.82 9.80
C TYR A 270 0.02 7.68 10.20
N THR A 271 0.81 7.15 9.27
CA THR A 271 1.86 6.17 9.55
C THR A 271 2.91 6.74 10.49
N ALA A 272 3.45 7.94 10.19
CA ALA A 272 4.41 8.61 11.05
C ALA A 272 3.81 8.98 12.42
N MET A 273 2.55 9.46 12.45
CA MET A 273 1.84 9.73 13.70
C MET A 273 1.74 8.49 14.60
N ALA A 274 1.35 7.34 14.02
CA ALA A 274 1.22 6.08 14.77
C ALA A 274 2.57 5.60 15.31
N GLU A 275 3.64 5.73 14.54
CA GLU A 275 4.99 5.39 14.96
C GLU A 275 5.48 6.30 16.10
N LEU A 276 5.33 7.61 15.94
CA LEU A 276 5.69 8.59 16.99
C LEU A 276 4.86 8.39 18.26
N ALA A 277 3.57 8.06 18.13
CA ALA A 277 2.72 7.74 19.29
C ALA A 277 3.29 6.56 20.09
N SER A 278 3.76 5.51 19.40
CA SER A 278 4.41 4.37 20.05
C SER A 278 5.75 4.73 20.68
N LEU A 279 6.63 5.46 19.95
CA LEU A 279 7.96 5.82 20.40
C LEU A 279 7.95 6.76 21.61
N TYR A 280 7.05 7.75 21.63
CA TYR A 280 6.94 8.71 22.73
C TYR A 280 5.88 8.33 23.77
N LYS A 281 5.15 7.22 23.58
CA LYS A 281 3.99 6.81 24.39
C LYS A 281 2.95 7.93 24.51
N ASP A 282 2.70 8.60 23.38
CA ASP A 282 1.76 9.71 23.29
C ASP A 282 0.34 9.19 23.04
N GLU A 283 -0.42 9.00 24.13
CA GLU A 283 -1.80 8.51 24.08
C GLU A 283 -2.74 9.43 23.30
N LYS A 284 -2.49 10.76 23.29
CA LYS A 284 -3.34 11.71 22.55
C LYS A 284 -3.13 11.57 21.05
N LEU A 285 -1.86 11.43 20.63
CA LEU A 285 -1.53 11.20 19.22
C LEU A 285 -2.08 9.84 18.75
N TYR A 286 -1.96 8.81 19.59
CA TYR A 286 -2.56 7.51 19.30
C TYR A 286 -4.09 7.59 19.18
N GLN A 287 -4.78 8.34 20.05
CA GLN A 287 -6.23 8.54 19.95
C GLN A 287 -6.61 9.25 18.65
N ALA A 288 -5.86 10.28 18.21
CA ALA A 288 -6.09 10.91 16.91
C ALA A 288 -5.94 9.90 15.76
N CYS A 289 -4.92 9.03 15.82
CA CYS A 289 -4.77 7.93 14.85
C CYS A 289 -5.99 6.98 14.87
N CYS A 290 -6.54 6.66 16.04
CA CYS A 290 -7.74 5.82 16.15
C CYS A 290 -8.97 6.49 15.53
N ASP A 291 -9.19 7.79 15.77
CA ASP A 291 -10.31 8.54 15.20
C ASP A 291 -10.23 8.58 13.66
N LEU A 292 -9.03 8.86 13.11
CA LEU A 292 -8.75 8.86 11.67
C LEU A 292 -8.91 7.47 11.05
N TRP A 293 -8.43 6.43 11.73
CA TRP A 293 -8.61 5.04 11.32
C TRP A 293 -10.08 4.67 11.20
N GLU A 294 -10.87 4.97 12.23
CA GLU A 294 -12.30 4.65 12.26
C GLU A 294 -13.06 5.38 11.15
N ASN A 295 -12.82 6.70 10.96
CA ASN A 295 -13.44 7.44 9.88
C ASN A 295 -13.07 6.85 8.51
N MET A 296 -11.79 6.64 8.25
CA MET A 296 -11.28 6.18 6.97
C MET A 296 -11.78 4.77 6.63
N THR A 297 -11.61 3.80 7.54
CA THR A 297 -11.88 2.39 7.24
C THR A 297 -13.35 2.00 7.31
N GLN A 298 -14.18 2.75 8.09
CA GLN A 298 -15.60 2.44 8.23
C GLN A 298 -16.50 3.26 7.30
N LYS A 299 -15.96 4.33 6.67
CA LYS A 299 -16.80 5.23 5.89
C LYS A 299 -16.22 5.65 4.53
N ARG A 300 -14.90 5.50 4.31
CA ARG A 300 -14.21 6.05 3.12
C ARG A 300 -13.30 5.03 2.41
N MET A 301 -13.38 3.76 2.79
CA MET A 301 -12.58 2.67 2.20
C MET A 301 -13.47 1.79 1.31
N TYR A 302 -12.98 1.48 0.14
CA TYR A 302 -13.60 0.54 -0.79
C TYR A 302 -13.46 -0.91 -0.33
N ILE A 303 -14.30 -1.79 -0.84
CA ILE A 303 -14.28 -3.24 -0.56
C ILE A 303 -12.91 -3.87 -0.88
N THR A 304 -12.16 -3.31 -1.82
CA THR A 304 -10.83 -3.76 -2.23
C THR A 304 -9.69 -3.27 -1.32
N GLY A 305 -9.98 -2.47 -0.29
CA GLY A 305 -8.97 -1.81 0.52
C GLY A 305 -8.40 -0.54 -0.14
N GLY A 306 -8.99 -0.09 -1.26
CA GLY A 306 -8.66 1.19 -1.88
C GLY A 306 -9.23 2.36 -1.08
N ILE A 307 -8.57 3.52 -1.13
CA ILE A 307 -8.99 4.78 -0.53
C ILE A 307 -8.73 5.95 -1.47
N GLY A 308 -9.50 7.03 -1.30
CA GLY A 308 -9.50 8.18 -2.23
C GLY A 308 -10.53 8.01 -3.33
N SER A 309 -11.61 8.80 -3.29
CA SER A 309 -12.78 8.61 -4.15
C SER A 309 -12.83 9.56 -5.34
N THR A 310 -11.98 10.60 -5.39
CA THR A 310 -11.99 11.56 -6.49
C THR A 310 -10.61 11.76 -7.12
N VAL A 311 -10.61 11.97 -8.44
CA VAL A 311 -9.42 12.40 -9.19
C VAL A 311 -9.02 13.84 -8.84
N ASP A 312 -9.96 14.66 -8.43
CA ASP A 312 -9.67 16.03 -8.03
C ASP A 312 -8.85 16.05 -6.74
N GLY A 313 -7.55 16.30 -6.88
CA GLY A 313 -6.59 16.27 -5.79
C GLY A 313 -6.25 14.87 -5.28
N GLU A 314 -6.62 13.79 -6.00
CA GLU A 314 -6.30 12.40 -5.59
C GLU A 314 -6.81 12.10 -4.17
N ALA A 315 -8.02 12.56 -3.87
CA ALA A 315 -8.45 12.88 -2.52
C ALA A 315 -9.62 12.03 -2.01
N PHE A 316 -9.79 12.07 -0.69
CA PHE A 316 -11.04 11.69 -0.06
C PHE A 316 -12.12 12.73 -0.39
N THR A 317 -13.36 12.25 -0.47
CA THR A 317 -14.58 13.08 -0.47
C THR A 317 -15.28 12.98 0.89
N ILE A 318 -16.60 13.10 0.93
CA ILE A 318 -17.39 12.97 2.15
C ILE A 318 -17.60 11.50 2.55
N ASP A 319 -18.07 11.27 3.77
CA ASP A 319 -18.41 9.93 4.26
C ASP A 319 -19.41 9.23 3.35
N TYR A 320 -19.14 7.96 3.03
CA TYR A 320 -19.96 7.06 2.20
C TYR A 320 -20.05 7.44 0.71
N ASP A 321 -19.25 8.37 0.23
CA ASP A 321 -19.18 8.72 -1.20
C ASP A 321 -18.08 7.87 -1.86
N LEU A 322 -18.49 6.74 -2.42
CA LEU A 322 -17.62 5.70 -2.98
C LEU A 322 -18.05 5.33 -4.41
N PRO A 323 -17.86 6.24 -5.40
CA PRO A 323 -18.18 5.95 -6.79
C PRO A 323 -17.31 4.81 -7.34
N ASN A 324 -17.88 3.95 -8.21
CA ASN A 324 -17.21 2.77 -8.74
C ASN A 324 -16.41 3.03 -10.03
N ASP A 325 -16.95 3.87 -10.91
CA ASP A 325 -16.48 4.14 -12.26
C ASP A 325 -15.63 5.43 -12.41
N THR A 326 -15.67 6.30 -11.39
CA THR A 326 -14.89 7.54 -11.32
C THR A 326 -13.96 7.58 -10.11
N VAL A 327 -13.84 6.47 -9.40
CA VAL A 327 -12.97 6.28 -8.24
C VAL A 327 -11.51 6.60 -8.60
N TYR A 328 -10.76 7.10 -7.64
CA TYR A 328 -9.31 7.18 -7.76
C TYR A 328 -8.63 5.93 -7.21
N ALA A 329 -8.80 5.62 -5.93
CA ALA A 329 -8.26 4.43 -5.27
C ALA A 329 -6.82 4.11 -5.72
N GLU A 330 -5.93 5.06 -5.49
CA GLU A 330 -4.54 4.99 -5.92
C GLU A 330 -3.83 3.79 -5.29
N THR A 331 -3.00 3.10 -6.08
CA THR A 331 -2.21 1.97 -5.59
C THR A 331 -1.31 2.37 -4.41
N CYS A 332 -0.67 3.56 -4.45
CA CYS A 332 0.14 4.06 -3.34
C CYS A 332 -0.67 4.32 -2.08
N ALA A 333 -1.93 4.75 -2.20
CA ALA A 333 -2.81 4.98 -1.07
C ALA A 333 -3.16 3.66 -0.34
N SER A 334 -3.44 2.60 -1.11
CA SER A 334 -3.64 1.25 -0.55
C SER A 334 -2.38 0.72 0.15
N ILE A 335 -1.19 0.99 -0.41
CA ILE A 335 0.11 0.64 0.20
C ILE A 335 0.32 1.42 1.50
N GLY A 336 0.12 2.74 1.49
CA GLY A 336 0.24 3.58 2.68
C GLY A 336 -0.76 3.19 3.78
N LEU A 337 -1.94 2.70 3.41
CA LEU A 337 -2.91 2.15 4.36
C LEU A 337 -2.35 0.89 5.07
N VAL A 338 -1.61 0.04 4.36
CA VAL A 338 -0.90 -1.12 4.98
C VAL A 338 0.20 -0.63 5.93
N PHE A 339 0.95 0.40 5.56
CA PHE A 339 1.97 1.00 6.43
C PHE A 339 1.35 1.55 7.72
N PHE A 340 0.26 2.29 7.59
CA PHE A 340 -0.47 2.83 8.74
C PHE A 340 -1.01 1.71 9.64
N ALA A 341 -1.66 0.70 9.07
CA ALA A 341 -2.16 -0.47 9.80
C ALA A 341 -1.04 -1.17 10.59
N ARG A 342 0.13 -1.35 9.96
CA ARG A 342 1.28 -1.98 10.59
C ARG A 342 1.79 -1.18 11.79
N LYS A 343 1.88 0.16 11.67
CA LYS A 343 2.32 1.02 12.78
C LYS A 343 1.26 1.15 13.89
N MET A 344 -0.04 0.98 13.57
CA MET A 344 -1.09 0.85 14.59
C MET A 344 -0.93 -0.43 15.41
N LEU A 345 -0.49 -1.55 14.80
CA LEU A 345 -0.18 -2.79 15.52
C LEU A 345 1.01 -2.64 16.49
N ASP A 346 1.95 -1.72 16.26
CA ASP A 346 3.03 -1.42 17.21
C ASP A 346 2.51 -0.73 18.49
N ASN A 347 1.34 -0.10 18.42
CA ASN A 347 0.68 0.50 19.58
C ASN A 347 -0.21 -0.51 20.32
N VAL A 348 -1.06 -1.23 19.57
CA VAL A 348 -2.01 -2.20 20.13
C VAL A 348 -2.21 -3.37 19.17
N MET A 349 -2.02 -4.60 19.65
CA MET A 349 -2.36 -5.81 18.89
C MET A 349 -3.88 -5.93 18.78
N ASP A 350 -4.44 -5.52 17.64
CA ASP A 350 -5.86 -5.55 17.34
C ASP A 350 -6.08 -6.03 15.90
N GLY A 351 -6.85 -7.10 15.72
CA GLY A 351 -7.09 -7.76 14.44
C GLY A 351 -7.74 -6.87 13.38
N ARG A 352 -8.44 -5.79 13.77
CA ARG A 352 -8.99 -4.83 12.81
C ARG A 352 -7.92 -4.20 11.91
N TYR A 353 -6.68 -4.07 12.38
CA TYR A 353 -5.57 -3.58 11.57
C TYR A 353 -5.08 -4.65 10.59
N ALA A 354 -4.97 -5.89 11.06
CA ALA A 354 -4.62 -7.03 10.22
C ALA A 354 -5.67 -7.32 9.13
N ASP A 355 -6.98 -7.20 9.45
CA ASP A 355 -8.07 -7.32 8.47
C ASP A 355 -7.92 -6.34 7.29
N VAL A 356 -7.55 -5.09 7.56
CA VAL A 356 -7.37 -4.07 6.53
C VAL A 356 -6.11 -4.33 5.72
N MET A 357 -5.00 -4.72 6.37
CA MET A 357 -3.78 -5.13 5.66
C MET A 357 -4.06 -6.30 4.72
N GLU A 358 -4.73 -7.33 5.19
CA GLU A 358 -5.11 -8.51 4.39
C GLU A 358 -5.95 -8.08 3.18
N ARG A 359 -6.99 -7.28 3.40
CA ARG A 359 -7.87 -6.79 2.34
C ARG A 359 -7.12 -6.00 1.27
N ALA A 360 -6.29 -5.05 1.66
CA ALA A 360 -5.53 -4.21 0.74
C ALA A 360 -4.48 -5.02 -0.04
N LEU A 361 -3.73 -5.90 0.64
CA LEU A 361 -2.69 -6.74 0.04
C LEU A 361 -3.25 -7.67 -1.04
N TYR A 362 -4.31 -8.42 -0.73
CA TYR A 362 -4.87 -9.41 -1.65
C TYR A 362 -5.76 -8.83 -2.77
N ASN A 363 -6.06 -7.54 -2.75
CA ASN A 363 -6.95 -6.92 -3.72
C ASN A 363 -6.37 -5.63 -4.32
N GLY A 364 -6.54 -4.48 -3.67
CA GLY A 364 -6.23 -3.16 -4.24
C GLY A 364 -4.76 -2.97 -4.61
N ILE A 365 -3.83 -3.60 -3.89
CA ILE A 365 -2.38 -3.42 -4.11
C ILE A 365 -1.89 -4.26 -5.29
N ILE A 366 -2.12 -5.57 -5.27
CA ILE A 366 -1.61 -6.44 -6.35
C ILE A 366 -2.37 -6.26 -7.65
N SER A 367 -3.58 -5.70 -7.62
CA SER A 367 -4.27 -5.26 -8.83
C SER A 367 -3.54 -4.10 -9.53
N GLY A 368 -2.72 -3.34 -8.81
CA GLY A 368 -1.88 -2.28 -9.37
C GLY A 368 -0.80 -2.78 -10.33
N MET A 369 -0.50 -4.07 -10.36
CA MET A 369 0.52 -4.67 -11.23
C MET A 369 -0.09 -5.74 -12.13
N GLN A 370 0.27 -5.73 -13.41
CA GLN A 370 -0.12 -6.79 -14.35
C GLN A 370 0.55 -8.10 -13.98
N LEU A 371 -0.10 -9.23 -14.30
CA LEU A 371 0.42 -10.57 -14.00
C LEU A 371 1.77 -10.90 -14.67
N ASP A 372 2.16 -10.13 -15.72
CA ASP A 372 3.48 -10.23 -16.36
C ASP A 372 4.55 -9.31 -15.73
N GLY A 373 4.18 -8.45 -14.77
CA GLY A 373 5.08 -7.53 -14.06
C GLY A 373 5.59 -6.32 -14.85
N LYS A 374 5.04 -6.02 -16.06
CA LYS A 374 5.55 -4.97 -16.95
C LYS A 374 4.61 -3.79 -17.19
N ARG A 375 3.43 -3.82 -16.59
CA ARG A 375 2.41 -2.78 -16.71
C ARG A 375 1.75 -2.54 -15.37
N PHE A 376 1.29 -1.31 -15.13
CA PHE A 376 0.85 -0.89 -13.80
C PHE A 376 -0.37 0.01 -13.88
N PHE A 377 -1.29 -0.14 -12.91
CA PHE A 377 -2.32 0.84 -12.64
C PHE A 377 -1.88 1.84 -11.59
N TYR A 378 -2.20 3.10 -11.84
CA TYR A 378 -2.23 4.14 -10.84
C TYR A 378 -3.56 4.07 -10.05
N VAL A 379 -4.66 4.10 -10.79
CA VAL A 379 -6.05 4.07 -10.33
C VAL A 379 -6.62 2.66 -10.42
N ASN A 380 -7.33 2.23 -9.38
CA ASN A 380 -7.94 0.88 -9.29
C ASN A 380 -9.48 0.97 -9.23
N PRO A 381 -10.17 1.04 -10.39
CA PRO A 381 -11.62 1.17 -10.45
C PRO A 381 -12.34 -0.11 -10.05
N LEU A 382 -13.61 0.04 -9.63
CA LEU A 382 -14.52 -1.08 -9.36
C LEU A 382 -15.50 -1.32 -10.51
N GLU A 383 -15.49 -0.43 -11.49
CA GLU A 383 -16.27 -0.55 -12.72
C GLU A 383 -15.52 0.09 -13.89
N THR A 384 -15.48 -0.59 -15.04
CA THR A 384 -14.98 -0.05 -16.30
C THR A 384 -15.96 -0.38 -17.44
N GLU A 385 -16.09 0.58 -18.38
CA GLU A 385 -16.96 0.47 -19.54
C GLU A 385 -16.19 0.82 -20.82
N PRO A 386 -16.08 -0.09 -21.81
CA PRO A 386 -15.44 0.20 -23.08
C PRO A 386 -16.04 1.42 -23.78
N GLY A 387 -15.20 2.31 -24.27
CA GLY A 387 -15.63 3.56 -24.92
C GLY A 387 -15.92 4.72 -23.95
N VAL A 388 -15.96 4.47 -22.65
CA VAL A 388 -16.13 5.46 -21.58
C VAL A 388 -14.83 5.62 -20.79
N SER A 389 -14.42 4.53 -20.13
CA SER A 389 -13.21 4.50 -19.28
C SER A 389 -11.96 4.81 -20.09
N GLY A 390 -11.11 5.72 -19.58
CA GLY A 390 -9.91 6.22 -20.27
C GLY A 390 -10.18 7.21 -21.41
N LYS A 391 -11.42 7.45 -21.82
CA LYS A 391 -11.76 8.20 -23.06
C LYS A 391 -12.59 9.45 -22.79
N LEU A 392 -13.69 9.34 -22.06
CA LEU A 392 -14.61 10.46 -21.86
C LEU A 392 -14.14 11.41 -20.76
N TYR A 393 -14.58 12.67 -20.84
CA TYR A 393 -14.33 13.66 -19.80
C TYR A 393 -14.89 13.16 -18.45
N GLY A 394 -14.08 13.29 -17.39
CA GLY A 394 -14.42 12.75 -16.06
C GLY A 394 -14.00 11.29 -15.84
N TYR A 395 -13.68 10.53 -16.91
CA TYR A 395 -13.27 9.12 -16.84
C TYR A 395 -11.86 8.86 -17.37
N LYS A 396 -11.12 9.90 -17.78
CA LYS A 396 -9.80 9.76 -18.42
C LYS A 396 -8.76 9.08 -17.54
N HIS A 397 -8.86 9.24 -16.22
CA HIS A 397 -7.95 8.64 -15.25
C HIS A 397 -8.24 7.15 -14.99
N VAL A 398 -9.43 6.67 -15.34
CA VAL A 398 -9.86 5.28 -15.18
C VAL A 398 -9.48 4.48 -16.41
N LEU A 399 -8.28 3.91 -16.42
CA LEU A 399 -7.79 3.15 -17.58
C LEU A 399 -8.34 1.72 -17.56
N PRO A 400 -8.81 1.19 -18.70
CA PRO A 400 -9.28 -0.20 -18.81
C PRO A 400 -8.12 -1.21 -18.89
N GLU A 401 -6.92 -0.75 -19.23
CA GLU A 401 -5.69 -1.55 -19.33
C GLU A 401 -4.53 -0.82 -18.66
N ARG A 402 -3.60 -1.58 -18.07
CA ARG A 402 -2.42 -1.04 -17.41
C ARG A 402 -1.42 -0.51 -18.44
N PRO A 403 -0.93 0.74 -18.33
CA PRO A 403 0.16 1.24 -19.15
C PRO A 403 1.51 0.64 -18.73
N GLY A 404 2.48 0.64 -19.66
CA GLY A 404 3.84 0.19 -19.37
C GLY A 404 4.62 1.11 -18.43
N TRP A 405 4.34 2.41 -18.51
CA TRP A 405 4.87 3.46 -17.64
C TRP A 405 4.06 4.75 -17.81
N TYR A 406 4.25 5.71 -16.91
CA TYR A 406 3.60 7.03 -16.95
C TYR A 406 4.47 8.08 -16.25
N THR A 407 4.24 9.35 -16.54
CA THR A 407 5.09 10.47 -16.08
C THR A 407 5.20 10.55 -14.55
N CYS A 408 4.07 10.39 -13.84
CA CYS A 408 4.04 10.34 -12.39
C CYS A 408 4.02 8.87 -11.92
N ALA A 409 5.18 8.23 -11.86
CA ALA A 409 5.30 6.78 -11.68
C ALA A 409 5.56 6.35 -10.23
N CYS A 410 4.91 6.97 -9.27
CA CYS A 410 5.09 6.62 -7.84
C CYS A 410 4.66 5.18 -7.50
N CYS A 411 3.62 4.65 -8.16
CA CYS A 411 3.00 3.36 -7.81
C CYS A 411 3.85 2.13 -8.15
N PRO A 412 4.46 2.00 -9.35
CA PRO A 412 5.21 0.80 -9.71
C PRO A 412 6.36 0.47 -8.74
N PRO A 413 7.28 1.40 -8.40
CA PRO A 413 8.34 1.10 -7.45
C PRO A 413 7.83 0.97 -6.00
N ASN A 414 6.69 1.61 -5.65
CA ASN A 414 6.07 1.44 -4.34
C ASN A 414 5.53 0.01 -4.12
N VAL A 415 4.96 -0.61 -5.17
CA VAL A 415 4.56 -2.03 -5.14
C VAL A 415 5.78 -2.92 -4.93
N VAL A 416 6.90 -2.63 -5.60
CA VAL A 416 8.15 -3.39 -5.46
C VAL A 416 8.64 -3.38 -4.01
N ARG A 417 8.80 -2.18 -3.40
CA ARG A 417 9.32 -2.07 -2.03
C ARG A 417 8.42 -2.78 -1.00
N LEU A 418 7.10 -2.75 -1.18
CA LEU A 418 6.18 -3.46 -0.29
C LEU A 418 6.29 -4.98 -0.45
N LEU A 419 6.21 -5.52 -1.67
CA LEU A 419 6.24 -6.96 -1.91
C LEU A 419 7.57 -7.60 -1.50
N MET A 420 8.68 -6.88 -1.66
CA MET A 420 9.99 -7.38 -1.25
C MET A 420 10.21 -7.29 0.27
N SER A 421 9.49 -6.43 0.98
CA SER A 421 9.54 -6.32 2.45
C SER A 421 8.35 -6.99 3.17
N LEU A 422 7.64 -7.88 2.50
CA LEU A 422 6.36 -8.43 2.98
C LEU A 422 6.46 -9.07 4.38
N GLY A 423 7.58 -9.70 4.72
CA GLY A 423 7.83 -10.28 6.05
C GLY A 423 7.58 -9.31 7.22
N LYS A 424 7.83 -8.01 7.01
CA LYS A 424 7.58 -6.95 8.03
C LYS A 424 6.09 -6.78 8.38
N TYR A 425 5.20 -7.20 7.49
CA TYR A 425 3.74 -7.03 7.62
C TYR A 425 3.02 -8.32 8.01
N LEU A 426 3.68 -9.47 7.85
CA LEU A 426 3.07 -10.77 8.18
C LEU A 426 3.14 -11.08 9.68
N TRP A 427 4.12 -10.50 10.39
CA TRP A 427 4.39 -10.82 11.79
C TRP A 427 4.68 -9.58 12.64
N SER A 428 4.48 -9.71 13.95
CA SER A 428 5.06 -8.85 14.99
C SER A 428 5.75 -9.68 16.03
N GLU A 429 6.88 -9.20 16.55
CA GLU A 429 7.57 -9.73 17.72
C GLU A 429 7.48 -8.73 18.87
N THR A 430 7.12 -9.21 20.05
CA THR A 430 6.99 -8.42 21.27
C THR A 430 7.75 -9.10 22.40
N GLU A 431 7.89 -8.45 23.55
CA GLU A 431 8.48 -9.07 24.76
C GLU A 431 7.69 -10.30 25.23
N GLU A 432 6.37 -10.35 25.00
CA GLU A 432 5.49 -11.43 25.45
C GLU A 432 5.45 -12.61 24.46
N GLY A 433 5.77 -12.39 23.19
CA GLY A 433 5.73 -13.41 22.15
C GLY A 433 5.59 -12.85 20.74
N VAL A 434 5.05 -13.65 19.86
CA VAL A 434 4.93 -13.33 18.43
C VAL A 434 3.48 -13.38 17.96
N TYR A 435 3.18 -12.57 16.94
CA TYR A 435 1.83 -12.46 16.38
C TYR A 435 1.88 -12.63 14.86
N SER A 436 1.14 -13.62 14.34
CA SER A 436 0.90 -13.82 12.92
C SER A 436 -0.32 -13.02 12.48
N HIS A 437 -0.14 -12.06 11.58
CA HIS A 437 -1.19 -11.15 11.12
C HIS A 437 -1.95 -11.68 9.91
N ILE A 438 -1.23 -12.37 9.03
CA ILE A 438 -1.77 -12.97 7.81
C ILE A 438 -1.28 -14.42 7.74
N PRO A 439 -2.15 -15.41 7.51
CA PRO A 439 -1.79 -16.82 7.54
C PRO A 439 -1.05 -17.25 6.25
N ALA A 440 -0.05 -16.49 5.83
CA ALA A 440 0.84 -16.80 4.74
C ALA A 440 1.90 -17.83 5.15
N GLY A 441 2.36 -18.66 4.23
CA GLY A 441 3.46 -19.60 4.48
C GLY A 441 4.76 -18.85 4.71
N THR A 442 5.43 -19.14 5.82
CA THR A 442 6.67 -18.46 6.23
C THR A 442 7.61 -19.39 7.01
N GLU A 443 8.91 -19.15 6.89
CA GLU A 443 9.91 -19.57 7.87
C GLU A 443 10.30 -18.33 8.68
N ALA A 444 10.11 -18.36 10.01
CA ALA A 444 10.32 -17.22 10.88
C ALA A 444 11.19 -17.61 12.10
N HIS A 445 12.24 -16.81 12.35
CA HIS A 445 13.23 -17.03 13.39
C HIS A 445 13.17 -15.89 14.41
N PHE A 446 12.39 -16.08 15.47
CA PHE A 446 12.25 -15.10 16.55
C PHE A 446 13.16 -15.42 17.74
N ASP A 447 13.29 -14.47 18.64
CA ASP A 447 14.19 -14.62 19.80
C ASP A 447 13.78 -15.78 20.72
N LYS A 448 12.47 -15.98 20.92
CA LYS A 448 11.92 -16.98 21.84
C LYS A 448 11.43 -18.27 21.18
N MET A 449 11.24 -18.29 19.86
CA MET A 449 10.81 -19.45 19.09
C MET A 449 11.11 -19.34 17.61
N ASP A 450 11.26 -20.48 16.93
CA ASP A 450 11.17 -20.59 15.49
C ASP A 450 9.76 -21.04 15.11
N VAL A 451 9.22 -20.49 14.03
CA VAL A 451 7.88 -20.86 13.53
C VAL A 451 7.93 -21.06 12.03
N THR A 452 7.55 -22.27 11.58
CA THR A 452 7.31 -22.53 10.16
C THR A 452 5.82 -22.62 9.93
N VAL A 453 5.30 -21.87 8.96
CA VAL A 453 3.89 -21.89 8.58
C VAL A 453 3.73 -22.54 7.22
N GLU A 454 2.97 -23.63 7.18
CA GLU A 454 2.53 -24.25 5.94
C GLU A 454 1.13 -23.77 5.56
N SER A 455 0.99 -23.14 4.40
CA SER A 455 -0.26 -22.54 3.96
C SER A 455 -0.37 -22.53 2.43
N ASN A 456 -1.59 -22.76 1.93
CA ASN A 456 -1.97 -22.47 0.55
C ASN A 456 -3.03 -21.35 0.48
N TYR A 457 -2.98 -20.45 1.46
CA TYR A 457 -3.80 -19.26 1.51
C TYR A 457 -3.44 -18.33 0.34
N PRO A 458 -4.39 -17.67 -0.32
CA PRO A 458 -5.82 -17.54 0.01
C PRO A 458 -6.73 -18.61 -0.63
N TRP A 459 -6.17 -19.67 -1.23
CA TRP A 459 -6.95 -20.67 -1.95
C TRP A 459 -7.50 -21.79 -1.06
N ASP A 460 -6.76 -22.18 -0.03
CA ASP A 460 -7.19 -23.16 0.99
C ASP A 460 -7.18 -22.47 2.37
N GLY A 461 -8.14 -22.83 3.21
CA GLY A 461 -8.23 -22.32 4.57
C GLY A 461 -7.42 -23.09 5.61
N ARG A 462 -6.69 -24.15 5.21
CA ARG A 462 -5.83 -24.93 6.10
C ARG A 462 -4.48 -24.24 6.27
N VAL A 463 -4.10 -24.06 7.52
CA VAL A 463 -2.84 -23.44 7.92
C VAL A 463 -2.25 -24.22 9.07
N THR A 464 -1.01 -24.63 8.96
CA THR A 464 -0.29 -25.37 10.00
C THR A 464 0.92 -24.58 10.46
N TYR A 465 1.01 -24.35 11.75
CA TYR A 465 2.14 -23.73 12.43
C TYR A 465 2.96 -24.82 13.12
N HIS A 466 4.22 -24.97 12.76
CA HIS A 466 5.21 -25.81 13.43
C HIS A 466 6.09 -24.89 14.28
N ILE A 467 6.09 -25.10 15.59
CA ILE A 467 6.74 -24.24 16.56
C ILE A 467 7.87 -24.98 17.25
N THR A 468 9.08 -24.41 17.22
CA THR A 468 10.23 -24.86 18.02
C THR A 468 10.56 -23.80 19.06
N GLY A 469 10.25 -24.09 20.33
CA GLY A 469 10.53 -23.18 21.45
C GLY A 469 12.02 -23.06 21.75
N LYS A 470 12.47 -21.87 22.11
CA LYS A 470 13.87 -21.55 22.49
C LYS A 470 14.02 -21.16 23.96
N THR A 471 12.92 -21.14 24.73
CA THR A 471 12.89 -20.73 26.14
C THR A 471 12.01 -21.66 26.95
N GLU A 472 12.30 -21.77 28.26
CA GLU A 472 11.45 -22.46 29.23
C GLU A 472 10.36 -21.56 29.84
N GLU A 473 10.21 -20.32 29.35
CA GLU A 473 9.17 -19.40 29.77
C GLU A 473 7.90 -19.58 28.92
N GLU A 474 6.75 -19.27 29.51
CA GLU A 474 5.51 -19.17 28.73
C GLU A 474 5.59 -18.01 27.77
N THR A 475 5.35 -18.29 26.49
CA THR A 475 5.43 -17.32 25.39
C THR A 475 4.12 -17.34 24.60
N ILE A 476 3.67 -16.18 24.14
CA ILE A 476 2.47 -16.04 23.32
C ILE A 476 2.80 -16.38 21.86
N LEU A 477 1.95 -17.21 21.25
CA LEU A 477 1.71 -17.23 19.82
C LEU A 477 0.29 -16.68 19.59
N GLY A 478 0.22 -15.47 19.06
CA GLY A 478 -1.04 -14.83 18.64
C GLY A 478 -1.28 -15.12 17.15
N ILE A 479 -2.44 -15.65 16.81
CA ILE A 479 -2.81 -15.92 15.41
C ILE A 479 -4.05 -15.12 15.08
N HIS A 480 -3.97 -14.24 14.08
CA HIS A 480 -5.11 -13.45 13.63
C HIS A 480 -6.23 -14.36 13.10
N ILE A 481 -7.44 -14.13 13.60
CA ILE A 481 -8.68 -14.72 13.10
C ILE A 481 -9.40 -13.65 12.29
N PRO A 482 -9.37 -13.72 10.95
CA PRO A 482 -9.93 -12.68 10.11
C PRO A 482 -11.40 -12.38 10.41
N SER A 483 -11.82 -11.13 10.37
CA SER A 483 -13.19 -10.71 10.70
C SER A 483 -14.26 -11.29 9.78
N TRP A 484 -13.89 -11.79 8.61
CA TRP A 484 -14.79 -12.49 7.69
C TRP A 484 -15.15 -13.91 8.16
N VAL A 485 -14.53 -14.40 9.25
CA VAL A 485 -14.78 -15.71 9.85
C VAL A 485 -15.34 -15.52 11.27
N ARG A 486 -16.31 -16.33 11.64
CA ARG A 486 -16.74 -16.42 13.05
C ARG A 486 -15.75 -17.32 13.82
N PRO A 487 -15.16 -16.89 14.95
CA PRO A 487 -14.18 -17.70 15.69
C PRO A 487 -14.65 -19.12 15.97
N GLY A 488 -15.90 -19.31 16.35
CA GLY A 488 -16.49 -20.64 16.61
C GLY A 488 -16.67 -21.53 15.36
N SER A 489 -16.40 -21.02 14.15
CA SER A 489 -16.42 -21.83 12.92
C SER A 489 -15.03 -22.25 12.45
N VAL A 490 -13.97 -21.78 13.10
CA VAL A 490 -12.59 -22.20 12.83
C VAL A 490 -12.32 -23.50 13.56
N GLN A 491 -11.87 -24.51 12.84
CA GLN A 491 -11.38 -25.74 13.47
C GLN A 491 -9.93 -25.54 13.87
N VAL A 492 -9.62 -25.84 15.14
CA VAL A 492 -8.25 -25.73 15.66
C VAL A 492 -7.84 -27.02 16.34
N ARG A 493 -6.62 -27.46 16.05
CA ARG A 493 -5.96 -28.57 16.73
C ARG A 493 -4.61 -28.13 17.26
N ILE A 494 -4.27 -28.60 18.44
CA ILE A 494 -2.93 -28.43 19.03
C ILE A 494 -2.37 -29.82 19.30
N ASN A 495 -1.28 -30.19 18.65
CA ASN A 495 -0.68 -31.53 18.69
C ASN A 495 -1.73 -32.62 18.41
N GLY A 496 -2.53 -32.44 17.35
CA GLY A 496 -3.59 -33.34 16.92
C GLY A 496 -4.86 -33.35 17.77
N LYS A 497 -4.93 -32.60 18.89
CA LYS A 497 -6.10 -32.52 19.77
C LYS A 497 -6.95 -31.30 19.44
N GLU A 498 -8.23 -31.52 19.21
CA GLU A 498 -9.18 -30.42 18.98
C GLU A 498 -9.25 -29.46 20.18
N LYS A 499 -9.33 -28.17 19.89
CA LYS A 499 -9.46 -27.08 20.83
C LYS A 499 -10.60 -26.15 20.43
N ASN A 500 -11.51 -25.88 21.40
CA ASN A 500 -12.47 -24.77 21.24
C ASN A 500 -11.75 -23.46 21.58
N ILE A 501 -11.75 -22.51 20.64
CA ILE A 501 -10.98 -21.26 20.74
C ILE A 501 -11.84 -20.04 21.05
N THR A 502 -13.16 -20.18 21.19
CA THR A 502 -14.08 -19.02 21.31
C THR A 502 -13.73 -18.11 22.49
N ALA A 503 -13.24 -18.70 23.58
CA ALA A 503 -12.82 -17.95 24.77
C ALA A 503 -11.38 -17.45 24.72
N ASP A 504 -10.57 -17.94 23.77
CA ASP A 504 -9.15 -17.60 23.63
C ASP A 504 -8.90 -16.53 22.55
N VAL A 505 -9.96 -16.01 21.91
CA VAL A 505 -9.85 -14.95 20.91
C VAL A 505 -10.03 -13.60 21.58
N GLU A 506 -8.95 -12.82 21.59
CA GLU A 506 -8.90 -11.47 22.15
C GLU A 506 -8.56 -10.47 21.06
N LYS A 507 -9.37 -9.43 20.90
CA LYS A 507 -9.18 -8.39 19.86
C LYS A 507 -8.84 -8.96 18.46
N GLY A 508 -9.50 -10.06 18.07
CA GLY A 508 -9.29 -10.69 16.77
C GLY A 508 -8.09 -11.64 16.67
N TYR A 509 -7.33 -11.86 17.75
CA TYR A 509 -6.25 -12.84 17.80
C TYR A 509 -6.59 -14.03 18.67
N LEU A 510 -6.37 -15.24 18.18
CA LEU A 510 -6.28 -16.44 19.00
C LEU A 510 -4.98 -16.37 19.80
N ILE A 511 -5.09 -16.25 21.12
CA ILE A 511 -3.95 -16.13 22.03
C ILE A 511 -3.62 -17.50 22.62
N LEU A 512 -2.48 -18.05 22.25
CA LEU A 512 -1.96 -19.31 22.77
C LEU A 512 -0.73 -19.04 23.62
N LYS A 513 -0.88 -19.04 24.94
CA LYS A 513 0.23 -18.80 25.90
C LYS A 513 0.64 -20.11 26.57
N ARG A 514 1.88 -20.52 26.36
CA ARG A 514 2.45 -21.76 26.93
C ARG A 514 3.97 -21.82 26.80
N VAL A 515 4.60 -22.78 27.46
CA VAL A 515 5.98 -23.19 27.16
C VAL A 515 5.94 -24.01 25.88
N TRP A 516 6.51 -23.47 24.81
CA TRP A 516 6.62 -24.14 23.53
C TRP A 516 7.84 -25.07 23.48
N LYS A 517 7.67 -26.22 22.81
CA LYS A 517 8.76 -27.19 22.56
C LYS A 517 8.81 -27.46 21.06
N ASN A 518 8.42 -28.68 20.66
CA ASN A 518 8.14 -29.04 19.27
C ASN A 518 6.64 -29.26 19.18
N ASP A 519 5.93 -28.19 18.90
CA ASP A 519 4.46 -28.17 18.92
C ASP A 519 3.91 -27.87 17.54
N GLU A 520 2.71 -28.33 17.29
CA GLU A 520 1.96 -28.10 16.06
C GLU A 520 0.61 -27.46 16.38
N VAL A 521 0.26 -26.40 15.64
CA VAL A 521 -1.05 -25.76 15.70
C VAL A 521 -1.65 -25.72 14.30
N GLU A 522 -2.74 -26.46 14.11
CA GLU A 522 -3.48 -26.51 12.86
C GLU A 522 -4.74 -25.66 12.94
N LEU A 523 -4.99 -24.82 11.94
CA LEU A 523 -6.24 -24.08 11.77
C LEU A 523 -6.89 -24.46 10.43
N ALA A 524 -8.24 -24.48 10.40
CA ALA A 524 -9.00 -24.57 9.17
C ALA A 524 -10.07 -23.49 9.13
N PHE A 525 -9.86 -22.48 8.30
CA PHE A 525 -10.81 -21.40 8.03
C PHE A 525 -11.85 -21.85 7.00
N PRO A 526 -13.15 -21.60 7.23
CA PRO A 526 -14.19 -21.96 6.26
C PRO A 526 -14.17 -20.98 5.07
N MET A 527 -13.57 -21.39 3.95
CA MET A 527 -13.43 -20.61 2.72
C MET A 527 -14.74 -20.63 1.91
N LYS A 528 -15.82 -20.02 2.44
CA LYS A 528 -17.12 -19.98 1.76
C LYS A 528 -17.25 -18.74 0.88
N ILE A 529 -17.96 -18.87 -0.25
CA ILE A 529 -18.39 -17.72 -1.04
C ILE A 529 -19.38 -16.90 -0.21
N ARG A 530 -19.13 -15.61 -0.07
CA ARG A 530 -19.94 -14.66 0.69
C ARG A 530 -20.50 -13.59 -0.23
N LYS A 531 -21.79 -13.30 -0.08
CA LYS A 531 -22.41 -12.08 -0.63
C LYS A 531 -22.12 -10.93 0.32
N ILE A 532 -21.65 -9.84 -0.21
CA ILE A 532 -21.33 -8.62 0.54
C ILE A 532 -22.27 -7.51 0.09
N TYR A 533 -22.82 -6.80 1.05
CA TYR A 533 -23.70 -5.67 0.85
C TYR A 533 -23.09 -4.42 1.44
N ALA A 534 -23.09 -3.32 0.68
CA ALA A 534 -22.64 -2.04 1.18
C ALA A 534 -23.65 -1.45 2.17
N ASN A 535 -23.17 -0.54 3.04
CA ASN A 535 -24.08 0.29 3.82
C ASN A 535 -24.98 1.11 2.86
N LEU A 536 -26.28 1.19 3.14
CA LEU A 536 -27.23 1.89 2.28
C LEU A 536 -26.93 3.39 2.08
N LYS A 537 -26.05 3.97 2.90
CA LYS A 537 -25.53 5.34 2.69
C LYS A 537 -24.56 5.44 1.50
N VAL A 538 -23.96 4.32 1.07
CA VAL A 538 -23.19 4.23 -0.18
C VAL A 538 -24.20 4.10 -1.31
N ARG A 539 -24.62 5.23 -1.85
CA ARG A 539 -25.72 5.29 -2.84
C ARG A 539 -25.41 4.54 -4.13
N GLU A 540 -24.13 4.48 -4.53
CA GLU A 540 -23.69 3.82 -5.77
C GLU A 540 -23.90 2.29 -5.71
N ASP A 541 -23.81 1.73 -4.50
CA ASP A 541 -23.93 0.29 -4.27
C ASP A 541 -25.29 -0.11 -3.68
N ALA A 542 -26.21 0.84 -3.53
CA ALA A 542 -27.54 0.56 -3.02
C ALA A 542 -28.31 -0.40 -3.96
N GLY A 543 -28.74 -1.55 -3.43
CA GLY A 543 -29.36 -2.62 -4.22
C GLY A 543 -28.37 -3.46 -5.03
N CYS A 544 -27.08 -3.31 -4.79
CA CYS A 544 -26.02 -4.13 -5.40
C CYS A 544 -25.46 -5.16 -4.42
N VAL A 545 -24.78 -6.16 -4.96
CA VAL A 545 -24.09 -7.22 -4.23
C VAL A 545 -22.72 -7.47 -4.84
N ALA A 546 -21.69 -7.56 -3.99
CA ALA A 546 -20.36 -8.02 -4.36
C ALA A 546 -20.10 -9.41 -3.80
N PHE A 547 -19.04 -10.05 -4.26
CA PHE A 547 -18.68 -11.40 -3.85
C PHE A 547 -17.26 -11.45 -3.29
N MET A 548 -17.09 -12.19 -2.20
CA MET A 548 -15.78 -12.49 -1.61
C MET A 548 -15.68 -13.98 -1.26
N ARG A 549 -14.46 -14.50 -1.34
CA ARG A 549 -14.08 -15.82 -0.84
C ARG A 549 -12.76 -15.69 -0.07
N GLY A 550 -12.80 -16.03 1.22
CA GLY A 550 -11.67 -15.66 2.07
C GLY A 550 -11.41 -14.15 2.01
N PRO A 551 -10.16 -13.72 1.82
CA PRO A 551 -9.79 -12.30 1.69
C PRO A 551 -10.05 -11.73 0.28
N ILE A 552 -10.24 -12.58 -0.73
CA ILE A 552 -10.31 -12.17 -2.14
C ILE A 552 -11.68 -11.57 -2.46
N VAL A 553 -11.66 -10.37 -3.04
CA VAL A 553 -12.78 -9.74 -3.73
C VAL A 553 -12.84 -10.28 -5.15
N TYR A 554 -14.03 -10.49 -5.66
CA TYR A 554 -14.27 -10.95 -7.03
C TYR A 554 -14.92 -9.88 -7.88
N CYS A 555 -14.61 -9.90 -9.17
CA CYS A 555 -15.25 -9.06 -10.17
C CYS A 555 -15.71 -9.90 -11.37
N PHE A 556 -16.56 -9.31 -12.18
CA PHE A 556 -17.07 -9.88 -13.42
C PHE A 556 -16.43 -9.14 -14.60
N GLU A 557 -15.91 -9.87 -15.57
CA GLU A 557 -15.39 -9.28 -16.81
C GLU A 557 -16.26 -9.70 -18.00
N GLY A 558 -16.41 -8.79 -18.96
CA GLY A 558 -17.19 -9.02 -20.16
C GLY A 558 -16.66 -10.18 -21.03
N VAL A 559 -15.36 -10.45 -20.97
CA VAL A 559 -14.74 -11.59 -21.69
C VAL A 559 -15.28 -12.93 -21.23
N ASP A 560 -15.69 -13.07 -19.98
CA ASP A 560 -16.28 -14.30 -19.42
C ASP A 560 -17.81 -14.29 -19.44
N ASN A 561 -18.42 -13.11 -19.55
CA ASN A 561 -19.86 -12.89 -19.37
C ASN A 561 -20.42 -12.10 -20.55
N PRO A 562 -20.80 -12.75 -21.67
CA PRO A 562 -21.16 -12.09 -22.91
C PRO A 562 -22.42 -11.22 -22.78
N GLY A 563 -22.32 -9.98 -23.26
CA GLY A 563 -23.37 -8.95 -23.22
C GLY A 563 -23.03 -7.85 -22.22
N LEU A 564 -24.03 -7.06 -21.83
CA LEU A 564 -23.82 -5.93 -20.93
C LEU A 564 -23.84 -6.41 -19.47
N LEU A 565 -22.78 -6.18 -18.71
CA LEU A 565 -22.72 -6.61 -17.30
C LEU A 565 -23.83 -6.01 -16.44
N GLN A 566 -24.27 -4.78 -16.72
CA GLN A 566 -25.40 -4.14 -16.03
C GLN A 566 -26.76 -4.81 -16.31
N SER A 567 -26.85 -5.70 -17.30
CA SER A 567 -28.06 -6.45 -17.59
C SER A 567 -28.25 -7.70 -16.72
N TYR A 568 -27.26 -8.06 -15.93
CA TYR A 568 -27.34 -9.23 -15.06
C TYR A 568 -27.76 -8.86 -13.65
N HIS A 569 -28.71 -9.63 -13.12
CA HIS A 569 -29.25 -9.47 -11.77
C HIS A 569 -29.02 -10.73 -10.95
N ILE A 570 -28.54 -10.56 -9.74
CA ILE A 570 -28.26 -11.63 -8.77
C ILE A 570 -29.47 -11.76 -7.84
N PHE A 571 -30.15 -12.89 -7.86
CA PHE A 571 -31.27 -13.13 -6.95
C PHE A 571 -30.78 -13.64 -5.57
N GLU A 572 -31.61 -13.46 -4.54
CA GLU A 572 -31.22 -13.66 -3.13
C GLU A 572 -30.69 -15.08 -2.87
N ASP A 573 -31.37 -16.10 -3.41
CA ASP A 573 -31.03 -17.51 -3.26
C ASP A 573 -30.17 -18.08 -4.42
N ALA A 574 -29.44 -17.20 -5.16
CA ALA A 574 -28.60 -17.60 -6.28
C ALA A 574 -27.60 -18.69 -5.87
N LYS A 575 -27.61 -19.80 -6.59
CA LYS A 575 -26.65 -20.90 -6.40
C LYS A 575 -25.25 -20.42 -6.79
N MET A 576 -24.27 -20.69 -5.94
CA MET A 576 -22.88 -20.32 -6.12
C MET A 576 -22.00 -21.56 -6.02
N GLU A 577 -21.07 -21.71 -6.96
CA GLU A 577 -20.14 -22.85 -7.02
C GLU A 577 -18.71 -22.33 -7.24
N GLU A 578 -17.74 -23.10 -6.76
CA GLU A 578 -16.31 -22.85 -6.98
C GLU A 578 -15.79 -23.70 -8.12
N GLU A 579 -14.90 -23.14 -8.94
CA GLU A 579 -14.21 -23.85 -10.01
C GLU A 579 -12.72 -23.45 -10.00
N VAL A 580 -11.82 -24.41 -9.87
CA VAL A 580 -10.38 -24.14 -10.02
C VAL A 580 -10.05 -24.03 -11.50
N CYS A 581 -9.49 -22.90 -11.91
CA CYS A 581 -9.02 -22.68 -13.27
C CYS A 581 -7.80 -23.59 -13.55
N LYS A 582 -7.89 -24.42 -14.59
CA LYS A 582 -6.88 -25.48 -14.86
C LYS A 582 -5.85 -25.08 -15.90
N GLU A 583 -6.08 -24.00 -16.64
CA GLU A 583 -5.22 -23.59 -17.75
C GLU A 583 -5.33 -22.10 -18.04
N GLY A 584 -4.35 -21.57 -18.74
CA GLY A 584 -4.32 -20.18 -19.18
C GLY A 584 -3.83 -19.21 -18.11
N LEU A 585 -4.09 -17.92 -18.33
CA LEU A 585 -3.55 -16.83 -17.50
C LEU A 585 -4.00 -16.89 -16.02
N LEU A 586 -5.16 -17.48 -15.77
CA LEU A 586 -5.75 -17.59 -14.43
C LEU A 586 -5.55 -19.00 -13.81
N GLU A 587 -4.64 -19.79 -14.35
CA GLU A 587 -4.35 -21.13 -13.82
C GLU A 587 -4.07 -21.10 -12.31
N GLY A 588 -4.71 -22.01 -11.57
CA GLY A 588 -4.61 -22.10 -10.12
C GLY A 588 -5.55 -21.19 -9.34
N CYS A 589 -6.15 -20.16 -9.97
CA CYS A 589 -7.16 -19.34 -9.33
C CYS A 589 -8.47 -20.11 -9.12
N VAL A 590 -9.16 -19.80 -8.02
CA VAL A 590 -10.55 -20.24 -7.80
C VAL A 590 -11.46 -19.21 -8.43
N LEU A 591 -12.26 -19.63 -9.41
CA LEU A 591 -13.31 -18.85 -10.05
C LEU A 591 -14.65 -19.11 -9.36
N LEU A 592 -15.58 -18.15 -9.42
CA LEU A 592 -16.93 -18.34 -8.90
C LEU A 592 -17.93 -18.47 -10.04
N LYS A 593 -18.79 -19.49 -10.00
CA LYS A 593 -19.92 -19.69 -10.90
C LYS A 593 -21.21 -19.31 -10.17
N ILE A 594 -21.86 -18.23 -10.61
CA ILE A 594 -22.99 -17.63 -9.91
C ILE A 594 -24.21 -17.63 -10.80
N LYS A 595 -25.31 -18.23 -10.34
CA LYS A 595 -26.59 -18.18 -11.06
C LYS A 595 -27.15 -16.77 -11.02
N ALA A 596 -27.59 -16.29 -12.20
CA ALA A 596 -28.09 -14.94 -12.38
C ALA A 596 -29.27 -14.93 -13.37
N ARG A 597 -29.97 -13.82 -13.43
CA ARG A 597 -30.93 -13.51 -14.50
C ARG A 597 -30.34 -12.46 -15.43
N LYS A 598 -30.34 -12.74 -16.72
CA LYS A 598 -30.03 -11.76 -17.76
C LYS A 598 -31.30 -11.08 -18.20
N LEU A 599 -31.29 -9.77 -18.23
CA LEU A 599 -32.38 -8.95 -18.73
C LEU A 599 -32.08 -8.53 -20.17
N GLU A 600 -33.05 -8.70 -21.07
CA GLU A 600 -32.92 -8.30 -22.47
C GLU A 600 -34.10 -7.40 -22.84
N THR A 601 -33.79 -6.22 -23.38
CA THR A 601 -34.81 -5.26 -23.86
C THR A 601 -35.55 -5.85 -25.03
N VAL A 602 -36.86 -5.52 -25.14
CA VAL A 602 -37.70 -5.90 -26.26
C VAL A 602 -37.72 -4.74 -27.24
N GLY A 603 -37.15 -4.96 -28.45
CA GLY A 603 -37.06 -3.93 -29.49
C GLY A 603 -35.92 -2.92 -29.24
N ASP A 604 -35.80 -1.94 -30.14
CA ASP A 604 -34.67 -0.97 -30.19
C ASP A 604 -35.06 0.43 -29.67
N SER A 605 -36.26 0.59 -29.11
CA SER A 605 -36.70 1.88 -28.57
C SER A 605 -35.92 2.27 -27.33
N LEU A 606 -35.53 3.56 -27.24
CA LEU A 606 -34.78 4.09 -26.08
C LEU A 606 -35.58 3.93 -24.78
N TYR A 607 -36.90 4.10 -24.84
CA TYR A 607 -37.83 3.90 -23.73
C TYR A 607 -38.97 3.00 -24.19
N SER A 608 -39.41 2.08 -23.32
CA SER A 608 -40.51 1.15 -23.58
C SER A 608 -41.29 0.88 -22.29
N ASP A 609 -42.60 0.66 -22.40
CA ASP A 609 -43.47 0.16 -21.34
C ASP A 609 -43.49 -1.38 -21.27
N ILE A 610 -42.76 -2.05 -22.16
CA ILE A 610 -42.59 -3.50 -22.17
C ILE A 610 -41.46 -3.87 -21.24
N ALA A 611 -41.72 -4.69 -20.20
CA ALA A 611 -40.69 -5.17 -19.30
C ALA A 611 -39.63 -6.04 -20.03
N PRO A 612 -38.34 -5.93 -19.67
CA PRO A 612 -37.29 -6.79 -20.23
C PRO A 612 -37.58 -8.28 -20.04
N VAL A 613 -37.24 -9.08 -21.03
CA VAL A 613 -37.26 -10.55 -20.91
C VAL A 613 -36.15 -10.99 -19.92
N ARG A 614 -36.49 -11.97 -19.09
CA ARG A 614 -35.59 -12.53 -18.07
C ARG A 614 -35.21 -13.95 -18.40
N THR A 615 -33.92 -14.23 -18.57
CA THR A 615 -33.39 -15.57 -18.83
C THR A 615 -32.43 -15.97 -17.73
N LEU A 616 -32.49 -17.25 -17.31
CA LEU A 616 -31.53 -17.79 -16.35
C LEU A 616 -30.19 -18.04 -17.03
N THR A 617 -29.12 -17.68 -16.36
CA THR A 617 -27.76 -17.85 -16.83
C THR A 617 -26.81 -18.15 -15.67
N THR A 618 -25.54 -18.36 -15.99
CA THR A 618 -24.48 -18.50 -15.01
C THR A 618 -23.38 -17.51 -15.36
N LEU A 619 -23.02 -16.67 -14.40
CA LEU A 619 -21.89 -15.75 -14.50
C LEU A 619 -20.63 -16.39 -13.98
N THR A 620 -19.49 -15.99 -14.54
CA THR A 620 -18.17 -16.31 -14.04
C THR A 620 -17.56 -15.06 -13.41
N ALA A 621 -17.19 -15.15 -12.13
CA ALA A 621 -16.44 -14.11 -11.46
C ALA A 621 -15.00 -14.56 -11.26
N VAL A 622 -14.05 -13.64 -11.43
CA VAL A 622 -12.60 -13.83 -11.29
C VAL A 622 -12.08 -13.02 -10.09
N PRO A 623 -10.93 -13.39 -9.49
CA PRO A 623 -10.31 -12.56 -8.47
C PRO A 623 -10.07 -11.13 -8.97
N TYR A 624 -10.46 -10.12 -8.19
CA TYR A 624 -10.35 -8.72 -8.58
C TYR A 624 -8.94 -8.33 -9.03
N TYR A 625 -7.90 -8.81 -8.38
CA TYR A 625 -6.52 -8.47 -8.75
C TYR A 625 -6.10 -8.96 -10.15
N THR A 626 -6.90 -9.85 -10.78
CA THR A 626 -6.60 -10.40 -12.11
C THR A 626 -7.30 -9.66 -13.25
N TRP A 627 -8.19 -8.71 -12.96
CA TRP A 627 -8.92 -7.99 -14.01
C TRP A 627 -8.01 -7.17 -14.92
N GLY A 628 -8.47 -6.89 -16.14
CA GLY A 628 -7.72 -6.07 -17.12
C GLY A 628 -6.41 -6.71 -17.62
N ASN A 629 -6.25 -8.02 -17.46
CA ASN A 629 -5.12 -8.78 -18.01
C ASN A 629 -5.44 -9.48 -19.34
N ARG A 630 -6.68 -9.39 -19.80
CA ARG A 630 -7.21 -10.12 -20.99
C ARG A 630 -7.76 -9.16 -22.06
N GLY A 631 -7.24 -7.93 -22.12
CA GLY A 631 -7.65 -6.87 -23.04
C GLY A 631 -8.78 -5.99 -22.50
N GLU A 632 -9.03 -4.86 -23.21
CA GLU A 632 -10.10 -3.91 -22.86
C GLU A 632 -11.46 -4.61 -22.92
N ASN A 633 -12.15 -4.65 -21.78
CA ASN A 633 -13.53 -5.16 -21.70
C ASN A 633 -14.25 -4.53 -20.50
N GLN A 634 -15.58 -4.79 -20.38
CA GLN A 634 -16.32 -4.38 -19.20
C GLN A 634 -15.77 -5.09 -17.95
N MET A 635 -15.75 -4.39 -16.81
CA MET A 635 -15.49 -4.99 -15.51
C MET A 635 -16.44 -4.38 -14.47
N ARG A 636 -16.99 -5.22 -13.56
CA ARG A 636 -17.78 -4.79 -12.41
C ARG A 636 -17.50 -5.64 -11.18
N VAL A 637 -17.34 -4.98 -10.04
CA VAL A 637 -17.31 -5.61 -8.71
C VAL A 637 -18.74 -5.73 -8.16
N TRP A 638 -19.51 -4.66 -8.24
CA TRP A 638 -20.87 -4.58 -7.71
C TRP A 638 -21.91 -4.89 -8.79
N MET A 639 -22.67 -5.97 -8.58
CA MET A 639 -23.72 -6.42 -9.48
C MET A 639 -25.08 -6.10 -8.88
N ARG A 640 -26.07 -5.83 -9.72
CA ARG A 640 -27.44 -5.56 -9.26
C ARG A 640 -28.02 -6.79 -8.57
N GLY A 641 -28.59 -6.59 -7.37
CA GLY A 641 -29.41 -7.57 -6.65
C GLY A 641 -30.89 -7.51 -7.06
N GLU A 642 -31.63 -8.60 -6.83
CA GLU A 642 -33.10 -8.65 -6.90
C GLU A 642 -33.69 -8.74 -5.51
#